data_719ea7b5705393dd924afcf13b73a5c7
#
_entry.id   719ea7b5705393dd924afcf13b73a5c7
#
_cell.length_a   1.000
_cell.length_b   1.000
_cell.length_c   1.000
_cell.angle_alpha   90.00
_cell.angle_beta   90.00
_cell.angle_gamma   90.00
#
_symmetry.space_group_name_H-M   'P 1'
#
loop_
_entity.id
_entity.type
_entity.pdbx_description
1 polymer ?
#
loop_
_entity_poly.entity_id
_entity_poly.type
_entity_poly.pdbx_seq_one_letter_code
_entity_poly.pdbx_strand_id
1 'polypeptide(L)'
;MFVDEKIGLSVAIVCLEHHLTQSSHHTSHFQANYSGNQTGIQCWLTGEKITILEECHPCTEFEKNSQSIGSCVATGYKEKIRCETSGDTYKSCERVLWLEERRFWTLEIVSLVLGLISSTFREKKEERRMTNTLYIPVMDGSTSLNGLITIFINNWSGNKTQLTLVNHPSDHLTIPILPQIIQSAKINPEFILLTTLPLLVVGESEDVCQLTVSGLAAVSRHLMKESDDPVVIKSLGFRGNCLQAPAECSIWTLFCEVQMIQSTICFLTQQQQDVIDIPTTLVKLEEHLKQPIRMHNVVKRFQTDQQSLCPQLKQEEIQKLAGSLLDHSYVEGPDMTLADLLLFPCITLLSDRLSSLGVQLANHLPRVYDWLTLIKPIVNQAWTKTVGETFPNVESLRIQLEPIVKIPLVKETSLYKKDSARRTGPVGNLSAEEIARVVDLLKKQRIMWLDDNEDVTTELPEGLVNQIDVAVCKDFIAKIDWSSLPDPAHPQQGHVPGSRLDRKIHQLDGMATAVIDAVKKGDVIVDFCSGGGHLGIVLAYLLPHCHVVMVDNKEESVRNARRRVAQLKLNNVTIIQSNLDYFRGRFDLGVALHACGVATDLVLHTCLAQRAAFVICPCCYGNLAHPDLPVHYPQSELYCNRSIPTDDFSILARMADHITPSGRLAMAAVDVDRLARASQDNYRVYLKKLKPDSCSPKHDLLIGIPLK
;
A
#
# COMPACT_ATOMS: atom_id res chain seq x y z
N MET A 1 16.28 16.24 22.70
CA MET A 1 15.31 16.58 23.72
C MET A 1 15.54 17.95 24.40
N PHE A 2 16.67 18.62 24.19
CA PHE A 2 16.95 19.97 24.72
C PHE A 2 16.97 21.09 23.68
N VAL A 3 16.73 20.80 22.41
CA VAL A 3 16.75 21.79 21.33
C VAL A 3 15.32 22.29 20.98
N ASP A 4 14.30 21.45 21.12
CA ASP A 4 12.91 21.82 20.78
C ASP A 4 12.22 22.70 21.84
N GLU A 5 12.57 22.58 23.13
CA GLU A 5 12.06 23.46 24.17
C GLU A 5 12.59 24.90 24.01
N LYS A 6 13.82 25.07 23.54
CA LYS A 6 14.39 26.39 23.28
C LYS A 6 13.77 27.11 22.08
N ILE A 7 13.34 26.36 21.06
CA ILE A 7 12.70 26.93 19.87
C ILE A 7 11.27 27.37 20.21
N GLY A 8 10.52 26.56 20.96
CA GLY A 8 9.17 26.93 21.43
C GLY A 8 9.18 28.17 22.35
N LEU A 9 10.15 28.25 23.27
CA LEU A 9 10.30 29.41 24.14
C LEU A 9 10.79 30.64 23.36
N SER A 10 11.68 30.49 22.39
CA SER A 10 12.19 31.57 21.56
C SER A 10 11.11 32.19 20.68
N VAL A 11 10.23 31.35 20.09
CA VAL A 11 9.09 31.85 19.28
C VAL A 11 8.06 32.56 20.16
N ALA A 12 7.79 32.07 21.36
CA ALA A 12 6.90 32.73 22.31
C ALA A 12 7.49 34.08 22.80
N ILE A 13 8.79 34.18 23.06
CA ILE A 13 9.48 35.42 23.46
C ILE A 13 9.49 36.42 22.31
N VAL A 14 9.76 36.01 21.08
CA VAL A 14 9.73 36.89 19.89
C VAL A 14 8.31 37.39 19.60
N CYS A 15 7.28 36.57 19.80
CA CYS A 15 5.89 37.04 19.70
C CYS A 15 5.51 38.02 20.82
N LEU A 16 6.02 37.80 22.04
CA LEU A 16 5.80 38.76 23.16
C LEU A 16 6.54 40.09 22.94
N GLU A 17 7.78 40.04 22.47
CA GLU A 17 8.54 41.26 22.15
C GLU A 17 7.91 42.03 20.99
N HIS A 18 7.40 41.36 19.97
CA HIS A 18 6.72 42.00 18.84
C HIS A 18 5.39 42.65 19.25
N HIS A 19 4.67 42.07 20.22
CA HIS A 19 3.44 42.67 20.74
C HIS A 19 3.68 43.81 21.75
N LEU A 20 4.73 43.73 22.54
CA LEU A 20 5.11 44.81 23.49
C LEU A 20 5.70 46.04 22.77
N THR A 21 6.40 45.84 21.65
CA THR A 21 6.92 46.95 20.83
C THR A 21 5.84 47.65 19.98
N GLN A 22 4.76 46.96 19.61
CA GLN A 22 3.62 47.63 18.95
C GLN A 22 2.72 48.41 19.90
N SER A 23 2.74 48.10 21.19
CA SER A 23 1.93 48.79 22.22
C SER A 23 2.50 50.15 22.68
N SER A 24 3.79 50.44 22.39
CA SER A 24 4.46 51.66 22.88
C SER A 24 4.56 52.83 21.89
N HIS A 25 4.01 52.70 20.69
CA HIS A 25 4.14 53.72 19.64
C HIS A 25 2.82 54.13 18.98
N HIS A 26 1.78 54.46 19.74
CA HIS A 26 0.65 55.21 19.19
C HIS A 26 -0.02 56.09 20.23
N THR A 27 0.75 57.05 20.75
CA THR A 27 0.21 58.33 21.21
C THR A 27 0.68 59.41 20.24
N SER A 28 -0.01 59.53 19.12
CA SER A 28 0.09 60.74 18.28
C SER A 28 -1.25 60.98 17.58
N HIS A 29 -1.76 62.16 17.86
CA HIS A 29 -2.91 62.81 17.27
C HIS A 29 -3.21 62.38 15.83
N PHE A 30 -4.29 61.66 15.63
CA PHE A 30 -4.92 61.53 14.32
C PHE A 30 -6.20 62.37 14.31
N GLN A 31 -6.06 63.66 13.89
CA GLN A 31 -7.17 64.40 13.30
C GLN A 31 -7.39 63.86 11.90
N ALA A 32 -8.26 62.86 11.75
CA ALA A 32 -8.73 62.42 10.47
C ALA A 32 -9.84 63.38 10.00
N ASN A 33 -9.51 64.21 9.01
CA ASN A 33 -10.49 64.91 8.19
C ASN A 33 -11.27 63.88 7.38
N TYR A 34 -12.43 63.50 7.83
CA TYR A 34 -13.37 62.69 7.06
C TYR A 34 -14.50 63.60 6.54
N SER A 35 -14.41 64.04 5.28
CA SER A 35 -15.50 64.63 4.52
C SER A 35 -16.35 63.50 3.93
N GLY A 36 -17.29 62.98 4.67
CA GLY A 36 -18.34 62.07 4.23
C GLY A 36 -19.64 62.52 4.81
N ASN A 37 -20.61 62.88 3.99
CA ASN A 37 -21.97 63.25 4.35
C ASN A 37 -22.62 62.20 5.24
N GLN A 38 -22.57 62.45 6.58
CA GLN A 38 -23.47 61.76 7.52
C GLN A 38 -24.09 62.84 8.43
N THR A 39 -25.34 63.09 8.19
CA THR A 39 -26.23 63.85 9.06
C THR A 39 -26.53 63.03 10.32
N GLY A 40 -25.58 62.88 11.22
CA GLY A 40 -25.76 62.34 12.55
C GLY A 40 -25.33 63.39 13.55
N ILE A 41 -26.26 63.92 14.31
CA ILE A 41 -26.02 64.94 15.36
C ILE A 41 -25.11 64.29 16.40
N GLN A 42 -23.89 64.82 16.55
CA GLN A 42 -22.91 64.36 17.57
C GLN A 42 -23.15 65.17 18.88
N CYS A 43 -24.18 64.76 19.62
CA CYS A 43 -24.63 65.47 20.83
C CYS A 43 -23.54 65.57 21.92
N TRP A 44 -22.53 64.65 21.91
CA TRP A 44 -21.41 64.76 22.85
C TRP A 44 -20.44 65.89 22.51
N LEU A 45 -20.55 66.52 21.35
CA LEU A 45 -19.77 67.67 20.95
C LEU A 45 -20.54 68.94 21.23
N THR A 46 -21.84 68.88 21.39
CA THR A 46 -22.70 70.08 21.66
C THR A 46 -22.96 70.34 23.14
N GLY A 47 -22.42 69.50 24.05
CA GLY A 47 -22.57 69.64 25.49
C GLY A 47 -23.91 69.18 26.04
N GLU A 48 -24.70 68.44 25.29
CA GLU A 48 -25.96 67.88 25.79
C GLU A 48 -25.71 66.78 26.87
N LYS A 49 -26.65 66.64 27.77
CA LYS A 49 -26.60 65.64 28.80
C LYS A 49 -26.80 64.26 28.16
N ILE A 50 -25.86 63.32 28.43
CA ILE A 50 -25.81 62.00 27.83
C ILE A 50 -26.11 60.97 28.91
N THR A 51 -26.94 59.98 28.55
CA THR A 51 -27.15 58.75 29.34
C THR A 51 -26.72 57.55 28.56
N ILE A 52 -25.86 56.72 29.13
CA ILE A 52 -25.41 55.45 28.47
C ILE A 52 -26.54 54.43 28.59
N LEU A 53 -27.00 53.90 27.47
CA LEU A 53 -28.03 52.88 27.39
C LEU A 53 -27.43 51.46 27.28
N GLU A 54 -26.35 51.33 26.53
CA GLU A 54 -25.60 50.08 26.38
C GLU A 54 -24.10 50.43 26.57
N GLU A 55 -23.42 49.64 27.41
CA GLU A 55 -21.99 49.80 27.64
C GLU A 55 -21.17 49.46 26.38
N CYS A 56 -19.93 49.92 26.33
CA CYS A 56 -19.01 49.73 25.21
C CYS A 56 -18.83 48.25 24.87
N HIS A 57 -19.13 47.89 23.65
CA HIS A 57 -19.01 46.52 23.15
C HIS A 57 -18.49 46.51 21.70
N PRO A 58 -17.85 45.38 21.25
CA PRO A 58 -17.33 45.28 19.89
C PRO A 58 -18.46 45.24 18.86
N CYS A 59 -18.25 45.91 17.73
CA CYS A 59 -19.16 45.89 16.60
C CYS A 59 -19.11 44.51 15.91
N THR A 60 -20.25 44.06 15.38
CA THR A 60 -20.31 42.84 14.57
C THR A 60 -19.61 43.03 13.21
N GLU A 61 -19.18 41.94 12.56
CA GLU A 61 -18.55 42.01 11.23
C GLU A 61 -19.48 42.63 10.17
N PHE A 62 -20.79 42.46 10.33
CA PHE A 62 -21.78 43.11 9.47
C PHE A 62 -21.81 44.62 9.63
N GLU A 63 -21.74 45.10 10.87
CA GLU A 63 -21.74 46.56 11.19
C GLU A 63 -20.46 47.24 10.75
N LYS A 64 -19.31 46.58 10.81
CA LYS A 64 -18.02 47.08 10.30
C LYS A 64 -18.03 47.18 8.78
N ASN A 65 -18.55 46.14 8.10
CA ASN A 65 -18.52 46.04 6.64
C ASN A 65 -19.64 46.87 5.97
N SER A 66 -20.78 47.05 6.63
CA SER A 66 -21.89 47.83 6.09
C SER A 66 -21.70 49.36 6.17
N GLN A 67 -20.70 49.80 6.94
CA GLN A 67 -20.43 51.22 7.22
C GLN A 67 -21.65 52.00 7.72
N SER A 68 -22.68 51.28 8.19
CA SER A 68 -23.96 51.89 8.63
C SER A 68 -23.85 52.65 9.96
N ILE A 69 -22.81 52.34 10.76
CA ILE A 69 -22.56 52.95 12.05
C ILE A 69 -21.14 53.54 12.06
N GLY A 70 -21.02 54.86 12.01
CA GLY A 70 -19.72 55.54 11.91
C GLY A 70 -18.75 55.26 13.08
N SER A 71 -19.26 54.96 14.26
CA SER A 71 -18.46 54.56 15.42
C SER A 71 -17.75 53.20 15.22
N CYS A 72 -18.39 52.27 14.48
CA CYS A 72 -17.81 50.98 14.18
C CYS A 72 -16.67 51.06 13.14
N VAL A 73 -16.73 52.01 12.25
CA VAL A 73 -15.66 52.25 11.26
C VAL A 73 -14.43 52.90 11.93
N ALA A 74 -14.66 53.77 12.91
CA ALA A 74 -13.59 54.53 13.56
C ALA A 74 -12.75 53.73 14.56
N THR A 75 -13.40 52.95 15.43
CA THR A 75 -12.70 52.23 16.51
C THR A 75 -12.99 50.74 16.60
N GLY A 76 -13.99 50.26 15.84
CA GLY A 76 -14.46 48.87 15.92
C GLY A 76 -15.29 48.56 17.16
N TYR A 77 -15.54 49.56 18.02
CA TYR A 77 -16.32 49.47 19.26
C TYR A 77 -17.36 50.59 19.30
N LYS A 78 -18.52 50.30 19.90
CA LYS A 78 -19.63 51.23 20.04
C LYS A 78 -20.28 51.14 21.42
N GLU A 79 -20.80 52.26 21.90
CA GLU A 79 -21.71 52.39 23.03
C GLU A 79 -23.00 53.04 22.56
N LYS A 80 -24.15 52.62 23.06
CA LYS A 80 -25.43 53.28 22.76
C LYS A 80 -25.72 54.30 23.82
N ILE A 81 -25.92 55.54 23.37
CA ILE A 81 -26.16 56.67 24.24
C ILE A 81 -27.49 57.34 23.87
N ARG A 82 -28.14 57.91 24.87
CA ARG A 82 -29.32 58.79 24.71
C ARG A 82 -28.92 60.20 24.99
N CYS A 83 -29.15 61.07 24.04
CA CYS A 83 -28.99 62.53 24.18
C CYS A 83 -30.33 63.14 24.58
N GLU A 84 -30.32 64.14 25.45
CA GLU A 84 -31.53 64.69 26.04
C GLU A 84 -32.50 65.29 25.01
N THR A 85 -31.98 65.90 23.95
CA THR A 85 -32.77 66.53 22.88
C THR A 85 -32.67 65.75 21.51
N SER A 86 -31.56 65.07 21.25
CA SER A 86 -31.28 64.49 19.93
C SER A 86 -31.63 63.01 19.82
N GLY A 87 -32.05 62.33 20.91
CA GLY A 87 -32.45 60.91 20.91
C GLY A 87 -31.30 59.91 21.00
N ASP A 88 -31.61 58.68 20.65
CA ASP A 88 -30.66 57.57 20.78
C ASP A 88 -29.67 57.54 19.62
N THR A 89 -28.38 57.40 19.91
CA THR A 89 -27.31 57.29 18.89
C THR A 89 -26.16 56.41 19.36
N TYR A 90 -25.23 56.06 18.43
CA TYR A 90 -24.06 55.30 18.77
C TYR A 90 -22.81 56.19 18.76
N LYS A 91 -22.03 56.11 19.83
CA LYS A 91 -20.76 56.81 19.99
C LYS A 91 -19.62 55.79 19.98
N SER A 92 -18.48 56.13 19.38
CA SER A 92 -17.25 55.33 19.48
C SER A 92 -16.73 55.38 20.91
N CYS A 93 -16.37 54.22 21.45
CA CYS A 93 -15.76 54.06 22.74
C CYS A 93 -14.36 53.47 22.65
N GLU A 94 -13.57 53.67 23.68
CA GLU A 94 -12.24 53.12 23.74
C GLU A 94 -12.26 51.60 23.99
N ARG A 95 -11.21 50.94 23.57
CA ARG A 95 -11.00 49.50 23.70
C ARG A 95 -11.14 49.05 25.16
N VAL A 96 -11.95 48.03 25.41
CA VAL A 96 -12.19 47.54 26.77
C VAL A 96 -11.08 46.61 27.16
N LEU A 97 -10.04 47.11 27.84
CA LEU A 97 -8.82 46.38 28.24
C LEU A 97 -9.11 45.05 28.94
N TRP A 98 -10.10 44.99 29.84
CA TRP A 98 -10.43 43.74 30.54
C TRP A 98 -10.97 42.60 29.61
N LEU A 99 -11.62 42.97 28.51
CA LEU A 99 -12.15 41.96 27.56
C LEU A 99 -11.02 41.33 26.73
N GLU A 100 -9.99 42.11 26.42
CA GLU A 100 -8.80 41.61 25.72
C GLU A 100 -7.90 40.82 26.65
N GLU A 101 -7.74 41.27 27.88
CA GLU A 101 -7.04 40.54 28.92
C GLU A 101 -7.68 39.16 29.16
N ARG A 102 -9.00 39.08 29.23
CA ARG A 102 -9.76 37.85 29.33
C ARG A 102 -9.59 36.94 28.09
N ARG A 103 -9.58 37.49 26.89
CA ARG A 103 -9.31 36.75 25.67
C ARG A 103 -7.88 36.20 25.62
N PHE A 104 -6.91 37.04 26.02
CA PHE A 104 -5.51 36.66 26.12
C PHE A 104 -5.34 35.48 27.10
N TRP A 105 -5.83 35.59 28.32
CA TRP A 105 -5.75 34.51 29.29
C TRP A 105 -6.50 33.27 28.89
N THR A 106 -7.62 33.38 28.17
CA THR A 106 -8.34 32.22 27.64
C THR A 106 -7.51 31.51 26.58
N LEU A 107 -6.85 32.22 25.69
CA LEU A 107 -5.97 31.68 24.65
C LEU A 107 -4.74 30.98 25.25
N GLU A 108 -4.12 31.62 26.27
CA GLU A 108 -2.97 31.06 26.99
C GLU A 108 -3.34 29.78 27.75
N ILE A 109 -4.46 29.75 28.45
CA ILE A 109 -4.95 28.57 29.16
C ILE A 109 -5.29 27.44 28.17
N VAL A 110 -5.96 27.73 27.07
CA VAL A 110 -6.27 26.74 26.03
C VAL A 110 -4.99 26.18 25.40
N SER A 111 -4.01 27.05 25.11
CA SER A 111 -2.72 26.62 24.55
C SER A 111 -1.93 25.75 25.53
N LEU A 112 -1.94 26.10 26.81
CA LEU A 112 -1.30 25.33 27.87
C LEU A 112 -1.99 23.99 28.11
N VAL A 113 -3.32 23.95 28.09
CA VAL A 113 -4.11 22.70 28.19
C VAL A 113 -3.88 21.83 26.97
N LEU A 114 -3.86 22.36 25.75
CA LEU A 114 -3.54 21.64 24.54
C LEU A 114 -2.10 21.12 24.55
N GLY A 115 -1.15 21.89 25.08
CA GLY A 115 0.24 21.48 25.27
C GLY A 115 0.35 20.31 26.25
N LEU A 116 -0.34 20.39 27.40
CA LEU A 116 -0.39 19.32 28.40
C LEU A 116 -1.11 18.06 27.84
N ILE A 117 -2.21 18.25 27.13
CA ILE A 117 -2.89 17.14 26.44
C ILE A 117 -1.97 16.52 25.41
N SER A 118 -1.26 17.32 24.63
CA SER A 118 -0.29 16.83 23.62
C SER A 118 0.88 16.08 24.27
N SER A 119 1.41 16.56 25.42
CA SER A 119 2.48 15.86 26.13
C SER A 119 2.00 14.57 26.77
N THR A 120 0.81 14.55 27.38
CA THR A 120 0.22 13.31 27.93
C THR A 120 -0.18 12.32 26.84
N PHE A 121 -0.59 12.79 25.64
CA PHE A 121 -0.76 11.92 24.47
C PHE A 121 0.57 11.40 23.95
N ARG A 122 1.66 12.20 24.01
CA ARG A 122 3.00 11.73 23.68
C ARG A 122 3.52 10.70 24.68
N GLU A 123 3.42 10.95 25.97
CA GLU A 123 3.81 9.99 27.02
C GLU A 123 2.98 8.70 26.94
N LYS A 124 1.66 8.79 26.79
CA LYS A 124 0.80 7.61 26.56
C LYS A 124 1.07 6.91 25.22
N LYS A 125 1.57 7.61 24.20
CA LYS A 125 2.01 7.02 22.95
C LYS A 125 3.39 6.36 23.09
N GLU A 126 4.26 6.90 23.95
CA GLU A 126 5.55 6.28 24.29
C GLU A 126 5.40 5.06 25.22
N GLU A 127 4.54 5.12 26.24
CA GLU A 127 4.19 3.96 27.07
C GLU A 127 3.41 2.89 26.30
N ARG A 128 2.67 3.24 25.25
CA ARG A 128 2.00 2.31 24.32
C ARG A 128 2.82 2.02 23.08
N ARG A 129 4.11 2.32 23.02
CA ARG A 129 4.98 1.83 21.96
C ARG A 129 5.14 0.32 22.13
N MET A 130 4.18 -0.39 21.53
CA MET A 130 4.26 -1.80 21.31
C MET A 130 5.58 -2.08 20.61
N THR A 131 6.38 -2.94 21.19
CA THR A 131 7.65 -3.33 20.59
C THR A 131 7.37 -4.18 19.36
N ASN A 132 7.49 -3.56 18.19
CA ASN A 132 7.49 -4.32 16.93
C ASN A 132 8.66 -5.31 16.96
N THR A 133 8.41 -6.53 16.53
CA THR A 133 9.43 -7.59 16.50
C THR A 133 9.76 -7.95 15.06
N LEU A 134 11.02 -7.81 14.69
CA LEU A 134 11.57 -8.14 13.38
C LEU A 134 12.25 -9.51 13.42
N TYR A 135 11.75 -10.45 12.62
CA TYR A 135 12.28 -11.81 12.52
C TYR A 135 13.15 -11.95 11.28
N ILE A 136 14.40 -12.36 11.47
CA ILE A 136 15.40 -12.53 10.41
C ILE A 136 15.89 -13.99 10.40
N PRO A 137 16.02 -14.63 9.22
CA PRO A 137 16.61 -15.96 9.13
C PRO A 137 18.10 -15.92 9.44
N VAL A 138 18.58 -16.84 10.25
CA VAL A 138 20.01 -17.00 10.55
C VAL A 138 20.38 -18.48 10.57
N MET A 139 21.54 -18.80 10.02
CA MET A 139 22.17 -20.11 10.12
C MET A 139 23.67 -19.93 10.24
N ASP A 140 24.29 -20.54 11.25
CA ASP A 140 25.74 -20.52 11.50
C ASP A 140 26.37 -19.11 11.49
N GLY A 141 25.68 -18.13 12.09
CA GLY A 141 26.17 -16.75 12.13
C GLY A 141 26.02 -15.95 10.84
N SER A 142 25.30 -16.49 9.86
CA SER A 142 25.07 -15.86 8.57
C SER A 142 23.56 -15.72 8.30
N THR A 143 23.21 -14.75 7.46
CA THR A 143 21.80 -14.51 7.04
C THR A 143 21.68 -14.52 5.54
N SER A 144 20.43 -14.59 5.03
CA SER A 144 20.13 -14.42 3.61
C SER A 144 20.34 -12.96 3.16
N LEU A 145 20.47 -12.74 1.85
CA LEU A 145 20.58 -11.38 1.30
C LEU A 145 19.37 -10.50 1.70
N ASN A 146 18.15 -11.05 1.71
CA ASN A 146 16.96 -10.34 2.19
C ASN A 146 17.09 -9.97 3.68
N GLY A 147 17.62 -10.88 4.50
CA GLY A 147 17.88 -10.62 5.91
C GLY A 147 18.91 -9.49 6.10
N LEU A 148 20.01 -9.52 5.35
CA LEU A 148 21.03 -8.45 5.37
C LEU A 148 20.44 -7.09 5.01
N ILE A 149 19.68 -7.00 3.91
CA ILE A 149 19.04 -5.76 3.48
C ILE A 149 18.08 -5.26 4.56
N THR A 150 17.33 -6.16 5.18
CA THR A 150 16.37 -5.77 6.23
C THR A 150 17.08 -5.25 7.49
N ILE A 151 18.18 -5.86 7.91
CA ILE A 151 19.01 -5.35 9.01
C ILE A 151 19.57 -3.98 8.67
N PHE A 152 20.06 -3.79 7.45
CA PHE A 152 20.54 -2.49 6.98
C PHE A 152 19.44 -1.41 7.03
N ILE A 153 18.26 -1.71 6.55
CA ILE A 153 17.11 -0.78 6.60
C ILE A 153 16.70 -0.49 8.06
N ASN A 154 16.70 -1.50 8.94
CA ASN A 154 16.43 -1.30 10.36
C ASN A 154 17.45 -0.37 11.01
N ASN A 155 18.74 -0.53 10.68
CA ASN A 155 19.80 0.39 11.14
C ASN A 155 19.63 1.80 10.57
N TRP A 156 19.25 1.93 9.30
CA TRP A 156 18.97 3.20 8.65
C TRP A 156 17.74 3.92 9.27
N SER A 157 16.70 3.18 9.63
CA SER A 157 15.48 3.73 10.23
C SER A 157 15.60 4.13 11.71
N GLY A 158 16.75 3.89 12.33
CA GLY A 158 17.00 4.25 13.73
C GLY A 158 16.83 3.11 14.74
N ASN A 159 16.70 1.87 14.27
CA ASN A 159 16.77 0.63 15.08
C ASN A 159 15.77 0.56 16.25
N LYS A 160 14.51 0.97 16.02
CA LYS A 160 13.45 0.98 17.05
C LYS A 160 12.74 -0.36 17.25
N THR A 161 13.03 -1.32 16.36
CA THR A 161 12.36 -2.62 16.32
C THR A 161 13.19 -3.67 17.02
N GLN A 162 12.58 -4.51 17.86
CA GLN A 162 13.27 -5.63 18.49
C GLN A 162 13.64 -6.67 17.43
N LEU A 163 14.94 -6.97 17.31
CA LEU A 163 15.42 -7.99 16.40
C LEU A 163 15.33 -9.37 17.05
N THR A 164 14.75 -10.33 16.36
CA THR A 164 14.71 -11.74 16.74
C THR A 164 15.28 -12.58 15.61
N LEU A 165 16.24 -13.42 15.92
CA LEU A 165 16.87 -14.33 14.97
C LEU A 165 16.14 -15.68 14.98
N VAL A 166 15.85 -16.21 13.80
CA VAL A 166 15.18 -17.50 13.63
C VAL A 166 16.16 -18.46 12.97
N ASN A 167 16.40 -19.60 13.61
CA ASN A 167 17.21 -20.65 12.99
C ASN A 167 16.42 -21.28 11.84
N HIS A 168 16.70 -20.82 10.63
CA HIS A 168 16.03 -21.29 9.43
C HIS A 168 17.07 -21.51 8.32
N PRO A 169 17.09 -22.68 7.67
CA PRO A 169 17.99 -22.94 6.57
C PRO A 169 17.75 -21.93 5.46
N SER A 170 18.83 -21.32 5.00
CA SER A 170 18.79 -20.46 3.80
C SER A 170 19.10 -21.36 2.61
N ASP A 171 18.17 -21.43 1.66
CA ASP A 171 18.35 -22.24 0.44
C ASP A 171 19.38 -21.62 -0.53
N HIS A 172 19.96 -20.47 -0.18
CA HIS A 172 20.81 -19.69 -1.08
C HIS A 172 22.00 -19.08 -0.34
N LEU A 173 22.63 -18.10 -0.98
CA LEU A 173 23.77 -17.35 -0.46
C LEU A 173 23.56 -16.90 1.00
N THR A 174 24.49 -17.31 1.86
CA THR A 174 24.57 -16.88 3.26
C THR A 174 25.65 -15.82 3.43
N ILE A 175 25.33 -14.72 4.09
CA ILE A 175 26.21 -13.60 4.33
C ILE A 175 26.46 -13.48 5.82
N PRO A 176 27.76 -13.46 6.29
CA PRO A 176 28.07 -13.28 7.69
C PRO A 176 27.49 -11.99 8.25
N ILE A 177 26.92 -12.05 9.44
CA ILE A 177 26.46 -10.88 10.19
C ILE A 177 27.37 -10.62 11.40
N LEU A 178 27.41 -9.36 11.83
CA LEU A 178 28.26 -8.96 12.94
C LEU A 178 27.90 -9.70 14.23
N PRO A 179 28.89 -10.22 15.01
CA PRO A 179 28.61 -10.90 16.28
C PRO A 179 27.80 -10.07 17.27
N GLN A 180 27.96 -8.74 17.26
CA GLN A 180 27.16 -7.83 18.10
C GLN A 180 25.67 -7.87 17.78
N ILE A 181 25.28 -8.06 16.51
CA ILE A 181 23.89 -8.21 16.08
C ILE A 181 23.32 -9.52 16.65
N ILE A 182 24.09 -10.62 16.58
CA ILE A 182 23.70 -11.92 17.13
C ILE A 182 23.54 -11.85 18.65
N GLN A 183 24.45 -11.19 19.35
CA GLN A 183 24.41 -11.04 20.81
C GLN A 183 23.26 -10.17 21.30
N SER A 184 22.84 -9.17 20.52
CA SER A 184 21.75 -8.26 20.88
C SER A 184 20.37 -8.80 20.56
N ALA A 185 20.27 -9.86 19.78
CA ALA A 185 19.01 -10.42 19.30
C ALA A 185 18.52 -11.59 20.17
N LYS A 186 17.21 -11.77 20.25
CA LYS A 186 16.62 -12.99 20.82
C LYS A 186 16.69 -14.10 19.77
N ILE A 187 16.88 -15.33 20.21
CA ILE A 187 16.83 -16.53 19.35
C ILE A 187 15.53 -17.25 19.67
N ASN A 188 14.71 -17.47 18.62
CA ASN A 188 13.47 -18.25 18.75
C ASN A 188 13.58 -19.53 17.93
N PRO A 189 13.83 -20.71 18.57
CA PRO A 189 14.04 -21.96 17.87
C PRO A 189 12.73 -22.63 17.36
N GLU A 190 11.58 -22.25 17.90
CA GLU A 190 10.29 -22.91 17.63
C GLU A 190 9.29 -22.00 16.89
N PHE A 191 9.77 -21.07 16.09
CA PHE A 191 8.90 -20.13 15.39
C PHE A 191 8.12 -20.79 14.26
N ILE A 192 6.79 -20.77 14.36
CA ILE A 192 5.91 -21.26 13.27
C ILE A 192 5.81 -20.17 12.20
N LEU A 193 6.41 -20.42 11.05
CA LEU A 193 6.38 -19.49 9.91
C LEU A 193 5.04 -19.55 9.19
N LEU A 194 4.26 -18.48 9.30
CA LEU A 194 3.07 -18.26 8.47
C LEU A 194 3.41 -17.67 7.10
N THR A 195 4.57 -17.03 6.98
CA THR A 195 5.04 -16.38 5.75
C THR A 195 6.55 -16.53 5.62
N THR A 196 7.09 -16.16 4.45
CA THR A 196 8.55 -16.10 4.22
C THR A 196 9.22 -15.04 5.10
N LEU A 197 10.49 -15.28 5.45
CA LEU A 197 11.35 -14.31 6.13
C LEU A 197 12.05 -13.37 5.12
N PRO A 198 12.34 -12.13 5.46
CA PRO A 198 12.12 -11.48 6.76
C PRO A 198 10.65 -11.17 6.99
N LEU A 199 10.23 -11.13 8.25
CA LEU A 199 8.90 -10.74 8.63
C LEU A 199 8.91 -9.79 9.84
N LEU A 200 7.92 -8.91 9.91
CA LEU A 200 7.71 -7.96 10.99
C LEU A 200 6.37 -8.24 11.67
N VAL A 201 6.39 -8.43 12.96
CA VAL A 201 5.17 -8.50 13.79
C VAL A 201 4.95 -7.13 14.42
N VAL A 202 3.80 -6.52 14.11
CA VAL A 202 3.42 -5.19 14.55
C VAL A 202 2.37 -5.28 15.64
N GLY A 203 2.72 -4.78 16.80
CA GLY A 203 1.79 -4.59 17.90
C GLY A 203 1.44 -5.85 18.68
N GLU A 204 2.16 -6.10 19.74
CA GLU A 204 1.81 -7.04 20.79
C GLU A 204 1.11 -6.30 21.94
N SER A 205 -0.21 -6.12 21.89
CA SER A 205 -1.00 -5.79 23.06
C SER A 205 -2.19 -6.74 23.11
N GLU A 206 -2.60 -7.11 24.28
CA GLU A 206 -3.73 -8.02 24.53
C GLU A 206 -5.04 -7.55 23.88
N ASP A 207 -5.15 -6.26 23.55
CA ASP A 207 -6.38 -5.64 23.04
C ASP A 207 -6.40 -5.38 21.52
N VAL A 208 -5.33 -5.67 20.77
CA VAL A 208 -5.25 -5.35 19.35
C VAL A 208 -4.83 -6.57 18.54
N CYS A 209 -5.60 -6.90 17.51
CA CYS A 209 -5.27 -7.95 16.55
C CYS A 209 -3.85 -7.80 16.00
N GLN A 210 -3.06 -8.86 16.12
CA GLN A 210 -1.70 -8.95 15.63
C GLN A 210 -1.64 -8.78 14.12
N LEU A 211 -0.73 -7.92 13.64
CA LEU A 211 -0.43 -7.77 12.22
C LEU A 211 0.94 -8.37 11.92
N THR A 212 1.00 -9.31 11.02
CA THR A 212 2.24 -9.84 10.45
C THR A 212 2.48 -9.22 9.08
N VAL A 213 3.67 -8.67 8.85
CA VAL A 213 4.09 -8.07 7.57
C VAL A 213 5.24 -8.88 7.00
N SER A 214 5.11 -9.33 5.75
CA SER A 214 6.14 -10.09 5.04
C SER A 214 6.38 -9.53 3.64
N GLY A 215 7.60 -9.75 3.13
CA GLY A 215 8.09 -9.18 1.89
C GLY A 215 9.02 -8.00 2.14
N LEU A 216 10.13 -7.97 1.41
CA LEU A 216 11.22 -7.03 1.68
C LEU A 216 10.76 -5.57 1.60
N ALA A 217 10.04 -5.19 0.54
CA ALA A 217 9.54 -3.84 0.38
C ALA A 217 8.51 -3.47 1.46
N ALA A 218 7.57 -4.37 1.79
CA ALA A 218 6.54 -4.12 2.79
C ALA A 218 7.13 -3.96 4.20
N VAL A 219 8.03 -4.86 4.62
CA VAL A 219 8.75 -4.80 5.90
C VAL A 219 9.57 -3.51 5.98
N SER A 220 10.37 -3.21 4.96
CA SER A 220 11.20 -1.99 4.90
C SER A 220 10.37 -0.72 5.03
N ARG A 221 9.22 -0.65 4.35
CA ARG A 221 8.29 0.48 4.45
C ARG A 221 7.76 0.67 5.87
N HIS A 222 7.40 -0.41 6.56
CA HIS A 222 6.95 -0.36 7.95
C HIS A 222 8.07 0.14 8.88
N LEU A 223 9.28 -0.41 8.76
CA LEU A 223 10.44 0.03 9.56
C LEU A 223 10.71 1.53 9.39
N MET A 224 10.69 2.02 8.14
CA MET A 224 10.93 3.45 7.86
C MET A 224 9.82 4.36 8.37
N LYS A 225 8.56 3.92 8.36
CA LYS A 225 7.43 4.70 8.88
C LYS A 225 7.47 4.89 10.40
N GLU A 226 8.10 3.99 11.12
CA GLU A 226 8.30 4.08 12.57
C GLU A 226 9.48 4.99 12.96
N SER A 227 10.25 5.47 11.99
CA SER A 227 11.36 6.39 12.25
C SER A 227 10.87 7.77 12.66
N ASP A 228 11.63 8.43 13.57
CA ASP A 228 11.41 9.84 13.92
C ASP A 228 12.24 10.76 13.02
N ASP A 229 13.14 10.22 12.19
CA ASP A 229 14.00 10.99 11.29
C ASP A 229 13.21 11.41 10.04
N PRO A 230 13.03 12.73 9.80
CA PRO A 230 12.35 13.23 8.61
C PRO A 230 13.03 12.79 7.29
N VAL A 231 14.35 12.57 7.28
CA VAL A 231 15.09 12.11 6.09
C VAL A 231 14.67 10.69 5.74
N VAL A 232 14.55 9.83 6.75
CA VAL A 232 14.07 8.45 6.56
C VAL A 232 12.63 8.45 6.03
N ILE A 233 11.74 9.23 6.65
CA ILE A 233 10.35 9.34 6.19
C ILE A 233 10.26 9.88 4.76
N LYS A 234 11.08 10.89 4.42
CA LYS A 234 11.14 11.46 3.07
C LYS A 234 11.56 10.42 2.03
N SER A 235 12.44 9.48 2.39
CA SER A 235 12.90 8.40 1.51
C SER A 235 11.81 7.38 1.16
N LEU A 236 10.63 7.42 1.78
CA LEU A 236 9.44 6.69 1.30
C LEU A 236 8.87 7.26 -0.02
N GLY A 237 9.44 8.34 -0.53
CA GLY A 237 9.08 8.98 -1.78
C GLY A 237 7.82 9.85 -1.70
N PHE A 238 7.38 10.38 -2.85
CA PHE A 238 6.23 11.26 -2.91
C PHE A 238 4.97 10.59 -2.35
N ARG A 239 4.34 11.19 -1.33
CA ARG A 239 3.20 10.65 -0.59
C ARG A 239 3.44 9.25 0.01
N GLY A 240 4.68 8.91 0.26
CA GLY A 240 5.06 7.60 0.79
C GLY A 240 4.83 6.44 -0.18
N ASN A 241 4.85 6.66 -1.49
CA ASN A 241 4.44 5.68 -2.49
C ASN A 241 5.57 4.85 -3.12
N CYS A 242 6.85 5.08 -2.74
CA CYS A 242 7.95 4.27 -3.24
C CYS A 242 7.75 2.79 -2.87
N LEU A 243 7.77 1.90 -3.86
CA LEU A 243 7.59 0.45 -3.71
C LEU A 243 6.33 0.03 -2.91
N GLN A 244 5.28 0.85 -2.93
CA GLN A 244 4.02 0.53 -2.27
C GLN A 244 3.21 -0.51 -3.04
N ALA A 245 3.31 -0.48 -4.36
CA ALA A 245 2.63 -1.46 -5.19
C ALA A 245 3.37 -2.80 -5.11
N PRO A 246 2.66 -3.92 -4.91
CA PRO A 246 3.28 -5.23 -4.79
C PRO A 246 3.96 -5.68 -6.08
N ALA A 247 4.93 -6.59 -5.96
CA ALA A 247 5.77 -7.07 -7.06
C ALA A 247 4.97 -7.71 -8.21
N GLU A 248 3.82 -8.32 -7.93
CA GLU A 248 2.98 -8.97 -8.95
C GLU A 248 2.33 -7.98 -9.92
N CYS A 249 2.18 -6.72 -9.51
CA CYS A 249 1.53 -5.70 -10.34
C CYS A 249 2.44 -4.54 -10.72
N SER A 250 3.63 -4.44 -10.11
CA SER A 250 4.62 -3.39 -10.37
C SER A 250 5.93 -4.00 -10.87
N ILE A 251 6.27 -3.75 -12.15
CA ILE A 251 7.56 -4.18 -12.72
C ILE A 251 8.72 -3.58 -11.93
N TRP A 252 8.58 -2.36 -11.44
CA TRP A 252 9.61 -1.70 -10.65
C TRP A 252 9.83 -2.37 -9.29
N THR A 253 8.74 -2.66 -8.56
CA THR A 253 8.85 -3.40 -7.30
C THR A 253 9.41 -4.80 -7.53
N LEU A 254 8.97 -5.49 -8.58
CA LEU A 254 9.51 -6.80 -8.98
C LEU A 254 11.01 -6.72 -9.27
N PHE A 255 11.46 -5.68 -9.96
CA PHE A 255 12.87 -5.46 -10.23
C PHE A 255 13.68 -5.28 -8.94
N CYS A 256 13.24 -4.40 -8.04
CA CYS A 256 13.98 -4.07 -6.81
C CYS A 256 13.93 -5.20 -5.76
N GLU A 257 12.75 -5.81 -5.56
CA GLU A 257 12.50 -6.77 -4.49
C GLU A 257 12.87 -8.21 -4.85
N VAL A 258 12.83 -8.57 -6.13
CA VAL A 258 13.00 -9.96 -6.57
C VAL A 258 14.16 -10.11 -7.57
N GLN A 259 14.09 -9.43 -8.71
CA GLN A 259 15.02 -9.69 -9.82
C GLN A 259 16.46 -9.31 -9.48
N MET A 260 16.70 -8.14 -8.87
CA MET A 260 18.02 -7.71 -8.48
C MET A 260 18.62 -8.64 -7.43
N ILE A 261 17.82 -9.05 -6.45
CA ILE A 261 18.26 -9.96 -5.38
C ILE A 261 18.64 -11.32 -5.95
N GLN A 262 17.77 -11.93 -6.76
CA GLN A 262 18.07 -13.22 -7.40
C GLN A 262 19.30 -13.14 -8.30
N SER A 263 19.42 -12.08 -9.09
CA SER A 263 20.58 -11.86 -9.94
C SER A 263 21.87 -11.70 -9.14
N THR A 264 21.82 -11.01 -8.01
CA THR A 264 22.95 -10.85 -7.10
C THR A 264 23.35 -12.21 -6.52
N ILE A 265 22.41 -12.99 -6.01
CA ILE A 265 22.65 -14.32 -5.49
C ILE A 265 23.29 -15.21 -6.55
N CYS A 266 22.71 -15.28 -7.75
CA CYS A 266 23.25 -16.08 -8.85
C CYS A 266 24.68 -15.70 -9.18
N PHE A 267 24.97 -14.40 -9.31
CA PHE A 267 26.33 -13.95 -9.68
C PHE A 267 27.36 -14.22 -8.58
N LEU A 268 27.00 -14.05 -7.29
CA LEU A 268 27.91 -14.31 -6.18
C LEU A 268 28.19 -15.79 -5.93
N THR A 269 27.27 -16.68 -6.34
CA THR A 269 27.41 -18.13 -6.16
C THR A 269 28.02 -18.83 -7.38
N GLN A 270 28.17 -18.13 -8.52
CA GLN A 270 28.81 -18.69 -9.70
C GLN A 270 30.28 -18.98 -9.46
N GLN A 271 30.73 -20.14 -9.98
CA GLN A 271 32.16 -20.47 -10.03
C GLN A 271 32.89 -19.55 -11.01
N GLN A 272 34.16 -19.35 -10.78
CA GLN A 272 35.02 -18.50 -11.59
C GLN A 272 35.08 -19.03 -13.02
N GLN A 273 34.81 -18.18 -14.02
CA GLN A 273 34.83 -18.47 -15.45
C GLN A 273 35.87 -17.54 -16.13
N ASP A 274 36.41 -18.00 -17.27
CA ASP A 274 37.33 -17.18 -18.09
C ASP A 274 36.62 -15.96 -18.71
N VAL A 275 35.32 -16.01 -18.87
CA VAL A 275 34.48 -14.92 -19.38
C VAL A 275 33.54 -14.47 -18.27
N ILE A 276 33.55 -13.18 -17.98
CA ILE A 276 32.70 -12.60 -16.95
C ILE A 276 31.49 -11.99 -17.63
N ASP A 277 30.32 -12.64 -17.47
CA ASP A 277 29.04 -12.09 -17.91
C ASP A 277 28.51 -11.11 -16.87
N ILE A 278 28.40 -9.81 -17.22
CA ILE A 278 27.80 -8.79 -16.33
C ILE A 278 26.31 -9.13 -16.12
N PRO A 279 25.80 -9.10 -14.87
CA PRO A 279 24.40 -9.38 -14.60
C PRO A 279 23.44 -8.48 -15.43
N THR A 280 22.50 -9.11 -16.12
CA THR A 280 21.52 -8.41 -16.98
C THR A 280 20.74 -7.33 -16.20
N THR A 281 20.52 -7.54 -14.90
CA THR A 281 19.83 -6.55 -14.04
C THR A 281 20.65 -5.28 -13.85
N LEU A 282 21.98 -5.38 -13.72
CA LEU A 282 22.86 -4.21 -13.67
C LEU A 282 22.83 -3.41 -14.98
N VAL A 283 22.85 -4.11 -16.13
CA VAL A 283 22.77 -3.47 -17.44
C VAL A 283 21.40 -2.80 -17.65
N LYS A 284 20.30 -3.44 -17.21
CA LYS A 284 18.96 -2.82 -17.21
C LYS A 284 18.90 -1.56 -16.34
N LEU A 285 19.55 -1.55 -15.20
CA LEU A 285 19.63 -0.39 -14.33
C LEU A 285 20.46 0.73 -14.96
N GLU A 286 21.58 0.43 -15.59
CA GLU A 286 22.41 1.38 -16.35
C GLU A 286 21.58 2.07 -17.44
N GLU A 287 20.86 1.29 -18.25
CA GLU A 287 20.01 1.83 -19.30
C GLU A 287 18.82 2.62 -18.74
N HIS A 288 18.29 2.22 -17.58
CA HIS A 288 17.25 2.98 -16.89
C HIS A 288 17.75 4.36 -16.44
N LEU A 289 18.93 4.44 -15.85
CA LEU A 289 19.55 5.69 -15.39
C LEU A 289 19.95 6.65 -16.53
N LYS A 290 20.12 6.15 -17.75
CA LYS A 290 20.35 6.97 -18.96
C LYS A 290 19.09 7.60 -19.53
N GLN A 291 17.91 7.09 -19.17
CA GLN A 291 16.63 7.56 -19.72
C GLN A 291 16.06 8.72 -18.88
N PRO A 292 15.26 9.62 -19.50
CA PRO A 292 14.56 10.63 -18.72
C PRO A 292 13.60 10.01 -17.73
N ILE A 293 13.41 10.68 -16.59
CA ILE A 293 12.54 10.22 -15.51
C ILE A 293 11.10 10.05 -16.04
N ARG A 294 10.58 8.84 -15.93
CA ARG A 294 9.21 8.47 -16.36
C ARG A 294 8.30 8.03 -15.19
N MET A 295 8.78 8.13 -13.95
CA MET A 295 7.96 7.77 -12.80
C MET A 295 6.86 8.80 -12.56
N HIS A 296 5.62 8.32 -12.63
CA HIS A 296 4.44 9.16 -12.45
C HIS A 296 4.48 9.99 -11.15
N ASN A 297 4.92 9.39 -10.06
CA ASN A 297 4.99 10.05 -8.75
C ASN A 297 5.99 11.21 -8.73
N VAL A 298 7.16 11.04 -9.36
CA VAL A 298 8.21 12.07 -9.41
C VAL A 298 7.76 13.22 -10.31
N VAL A 299 7.28 12.89 -11.51
CA VAL A 299 6.76 13.88 -12.46
C VAL A 299 5.57 14.64 -11.86
N LYS A 300 4.66 13.94 -11.18
CA LYS A 300 3.49 14.56 -10.53
C LYS A 300 3.89 15.48 -9.38
N ARG A 301 4.90 15.12 -8.58
CA ARG A 301 5.44 15.99 -7.54
C ARG A 301 6.00 17.26 -8.14
N PHE A 302 6.88 17.12 -9.15
CA PHE A 302 7.45 18.26 -9.87
C PHE A 302 6.35 19.18 -10.44
N GLN A 303 5.31 18.60 -11.06
CA GLN A 303 4.16 19.35 -11.58
C GLN A 303 3.43 20.12 -10.47
N THR A 304 3.21 19.50 -9.32
CA THR A 304 2.54 20.14 -8.16
C THR A 304 3.39 21.29 -7.62
N ASP A 305 4.68 21.09 -7.48
CA ASP A 305 5.62 22.09 -6.96
C ASP A 305 5.72 23.28 -7.94
N GLN A 306 5.84 23.02 -9.24
CA GLN A 306 5.87 24.06 -10.27
C GLN A 306 4.54 24.84 -10.38
N GLN A 307 3.39 24.15 -10.25
CA GLN A 307 2.08 24.79 -10.25
C GLN A 307 1.90 25.72 -9.02
N SER A 308 2.49 25.34 -7.90
CA SER A 308 2.46 26.16 -6.67
C SER A 308 3.38 27.40 -6.78
N LEU A 309 4.54 27.24 -7.42
CA LEU A 309 5.52 28.33 -7.61
C LEU A 309 5.12 29.28 -8.75
N CYS A 310 4.55 28.77 -9.82
CA CYS A 310 4.19 29.52 -11.02
C CYS A 310 2.76 29.14 -11.49
N PRO A 311 1.70 29.66 -10.85
CA PRO A 311 0.31 29.30 -11.15
C PRO A 311 -0.13 29.59 -12.60
N GLN A 312 0.58 30.48 -13.30
CA GLN A 312 0.28 30.88 -14.68
C GLN A 312 0.79 29.90 -15.74
N LEU A 313 1.68 28.96 -15.39
CA LEU A 313 2.19 27.97 -16.35
C LEU A 313 1.11 26.95 -16.71
N LYS A 314 0.97 26.67 -18.01
CA LYS A 314 0.06 25.63 -18.49
C LYS A 314 0.63 24.25 -18.19
N GLN A 315 -0.25 23.27 -17.99
CA GLN A 315 0.15 21.91 -17.65
C GLN A 315 1.06 21.25 -18.69
N GLU A 316 0.89 21.60 -19.97
CA GLU A 316 1.74 21.13 -21.07
C GLU A 316 3.18 21.70 -20.99
N GLU A 317 3.32 22.96 -20.59
CA GLU A 317 4.62 23.61 -20.39
C GLU A 317 5.37 23.00 -19.20
N ILE A 318 4.65 22.75 -18.08
CA ILE A 318 5.21 22.07 -16.90
C ILE A 318 5.65 20.64 -17.26
N GLN A 319 4.89 19.92 -18.09
CA GLN A 319 5.26 18.58 -18.54
C GLN A 319 6.50 18.58 -19.44
N LYS A 320 6.65 19.59 -20.29
CA LYS A 320 7.84 19.78 -21.11
C LYS A 320 9.07 20.14 -20.28
N LEU A 321 8.90 21.00 -19.26
CA LEU A 321 9.94 21.34 -18.29
C LEU A 321 10.37 20.10 -17.48
N ALA A 322 9.44 19.26 -17.06
CA ALA A 322 9.76 18.01 -16.37
C ALA A 322 10.67 17.10 -17.19
N GLY A 323 10.42 17.01 -18.50
CA GLY A 323 11.24 16.20 -19.42
C GLY A 323 12.65 16.73 -19.66
N SER A 324 12.90 18.02 -19.40
CA SER A 324 14.20 18.65 -19.63
C SER A 324 15.02 18.92 -18.35
N LEU A 325 14.36 19.02 -17.19
CA LEU A 325 15.00 19.42 -15.93
C LEU A 325 15.14 18.27 -14.92
N LEU A 326 14.38 17.19 -15.07
CA LEU A 326 14.49 16.04 -14.19
C LEU A 326 15.52 15.06 -14.72
N ASP A 327 16.61 14.86 -13.97
CA ASP A 327 17.64 13.88 -14.24
C ASP A 327 17.73 12.88 -13.08
N HIS A 328 18.25 11.68 -13.35
CA HIS A 328 18.49 10.63 -12.38
C HIS A 328 19.77 10.91 -11.57
N SER A 329 19.63 11.51 -10.38
CA SER A 329 20.64 11.46 -9.34
C SER A 329 20.53 10.15 -8.55
N TYR A 330 19.28 9.68 -8.36
CA TYR A 330 18.92 8.40 -7.72
C TYR A 330 18.03 7.59 -8.67
N VAL A 331 17.75 6.34 -8.30
CA VAL A 331 17.05 5.42 -9.23
C VAL A 331 15.65 5.85 -9.61
N GLU A 332 14.93 6.57 -8.75
CA GLU A 332 13.59 7.10 -9.06
C GLU A 332 13.60 8.56 -9.53
N GLY A 333 14.74 9.27 -9.42
CA GLY A 333 14.83 10.67 -9.82
C GLY A 333 15.83 11.48 -9.01
N PRO A 334 15.53 12.75 -8.68
CA PRO A 334 16.45 13.65 -7.99
C PRO A 334 16.58 13.38 -6.49
N ASP A 335 15.60 12.71 -5.87
CA ASP A 335 15.59 12.42 -4.44
C ASP A 335 15.86 10.93 -4.18
N MET A 336 16.62 10.64 -3.11
CA MET A 336 16.84 9.28 -2.63
C MET A 336 15.52 8.67 -2.11
N THR A 337 15.27 7.41 -2.49
CA THR A 337 14.05 6.68 -2.10
C THR A 337 14.37 5.31 -1.51
N LEU A 338 13.36 4.61 -1.02
CA LEU A 338 13.48 3.23 -0.55
C LEU A 338 14.05 2.30 -1.63
N ALA A 339 13.78 2.55 -2.91
CA ALA A 339 14.33 1.75 -3.99
C ALA A 339 15.86 1.81 -4.01
N ASP A 340 16.45 2.99 -3.80
CA ASP A 340 17.91 3.16 -3.66
C ASP A 340 18.45 2.36 -2.50
N LEU A 341 17.76 2.38 -1.36
CA LEU A 341 18.18 1.65 -0.16
C LEU A 341 18.10 0.13 -0.32
N LEU A 342 17.12 -0.40 -1.06
CA LEU A 342 17.03 -1.84 -1.35
C LEU A 342 18.10 -2.30 -2.33
N LEU A 343 18.41 -1.46 -3.33
CA LEU A 343 19.38 -1.78 -4.37
C LEU A 343 20.82 -1.62 -3.88
N PHE A 344 21.10 -0.73 -2.94
CA PHE A 344 22.44 -0.40 -2.49
C PHE A 344 23.25 -1.63 -1.99
N PRO A 345 22.74 -2.50 -1.11
CA PRO A 345 23.48 -3.69 -0.68
C PRO A 345 23.81 -4.63 -1.84
N CYS A 346 22.84 -4.86 -2.74
CA CYS A 346 23.04 -5.73 -3.90
C CYS A 346 24.13 -5.21 -4.82
N ILE A 347 24.06 -3.93 -5.18
CA ILE A 347 25.01 -3.31 -6.13
C ILE A 347 26.40 -3.18 -5.48
N THR A 348 26.49 -2.92 -4.18
CA THR A 348 27.76 -2.91 -3.44
C THR A 348 28.42 -4.28 -3.52
N LEU A 349 27.71 -5.36 -3.18
CA LEU A 349 28.23 -6.73 -3.24
C LEU A 349 28.65 -7.13 -4.66
N LEU A 350 27.85 -6.77 -5.67
CA LEU A 350 28.17 -7.02 -7.07
C LEU A 350 29.43 -6.23 -7.51
N SER A 351 29.53 -4.96 -7.13
CA SER A 351 30.69 -4.11 -7.41
C SER A 351 31.98 -4.67 -6.78
N ASP A 352 31.92 -5.10 -5.52
CA ASP A 352 33.07 -5.69 -4.81
C ASP A 352 33.48 -7.01 -5.47
N ARG A 353 32.50 -7.86 -5.86
CA ARG A 353 32.78 -9.11 -6.58
C ARG A 353 33.39 -8.86 -7.95
N LEU A 354 32.83 -7.93 -8.75
CA LEU A 354 33.41 -7.55 -10.05
C LEU A 354 34.83 -7.02 -9.89
N SER A 355 35.06 -6.16 -8.91
CA SER A 355 36.40 -5.63 -8.62
C SER A 355 37.39 -6.72 -8.25
N SER A 356 36.97 -7.74 -7.47
CA SER A 356 37.83 -8.91 -7.14
C SER A 356 38.19 -9.76 -8.37
N LEU A 357 37.36 -9.71 -9.40
CA LEU A 357 37.56 -10.35 -10.70
C LEU A 357 38.35 -9.45 -11.71
N GLY A 358 38.82 -8.27 -11.28
CA GLY A 358 39.55 -7.32 -12.13
C GLY A 358 38.66 -6.44 -13.00
N VAL A 359 37.34 -6.47 -12.84
CA VAL A 359 36.38 -5.67 -13.61
C VAL A 359 36.02 -4.40 -12.85
N GLN A 360 36.34 -3.26 -13.43
CA GLN A 360 35.97 -1.95 -12.87
C GLN A 360 34.59 -1.52 -13.34
N LEU A 361 33.66 -1.34 -12.39
CA LEU A 361 32.27 -0.99 -12.68
C LEU A 361 32.18 0.33 -13.52
N ALA A 362 33.02 1.32 -13.19
CA ALA A 362 33.05 2.61 -13.87
C ALA A 362 33.29 2.51 -15.39
N ASN A 363 34.08 1.51 -15.83
CA ASN A 363 34.42 1.34 -17.24
C ASN A 363 33.26 0.77 -18.08
N HIS A 364 32.35 0.05 -17.45
CA HIS A 364 31.31 -0.71 -18.14
C HIS A 364 29.91 -0.16 -17.88
N LEU A 365 29.66 0.34 -16.65
CA LEU A 365 28.36 0.83 -16.17
C LEU A 365 28.54 2.16 -15.43
N PRO A 366 28.89 3.26 -16.14
CA PRO A 366 29.27 4.54 -15.51
C PRO A 366 28.13 5.18 -14.71
N ARG A 367 26.87 5.09 -15.16
CA ARG A 367 25.73 5.67 -14.42
C ARG A 367 25.44 4.92 -13.10
N VAL A 368 25.56 3.61 -13.10
CA VAL A 368 25.45 2.79 -11.88
C VAL A 368 26.61 3.10 -10.92
N TYR A 369 27.81 3.31 -11.45
CA TYR A 369 28.97 3.71 -10.65
C TYR A 369 28.80 5.09 -10.02
N ASP A 370 28.36 6.08 -10.79
CA ASP A 370 28.09 7.45 -10.33
C ASP A 370 27.04 7.43 -9.21
N TRP A 371 25.95 6.69 -9.42
CA TRP A 371 24.90 6.48 -8.42
C TRP A 371 25.47 5.84 -7.13
N LEU A 372 26.26 4.77 -7.25
CA LEU A 372 26.85 4.11 -6.11
C LEU A 372 27.78 5.05 -5.31
N THR A 373 28.56 5.87 -6.01
CA THR A 373 29.47 6.86 -5.42
C THR A 373 28.68 7.96 -4.69
N LEU A 374 27.52 8.35 -5.21
CA LEU A 374 26.66 9.35 -4.61
C LEU A 374 25.96 8.83 -3.34
N ILE A 375 25.42 7.61 -3.35
CA ILE A 375 24.63 7.08 -2.22
C ILE A 375 25.52 6.57 -1.07
N LYS A 376 26.68 5.97 -1.37
CA LYS A 376 27.55 5.33 -0.38
C LYS A 376 27.88 6.20 0.84
N PRO A 377 28.32 7.47 0.73
CA PRO A 377 28.60 8.31 1.90
C PRO A 377 27.37 8.60 2.77
N ILE A 378 26.17 8.66 2.15
CA ILE A 378 24.92 8.97 2.85
C ILE A 378 24.54 7.81 3.77
N VAL A 379 24.63 6.58 3.28
CA VAL A 379 24.20 5.37 3.98
C VAL A 379 25.32 4.66 4.75
N ASN A 380 26.55 5.18 4.68
CA ASN A 380 27.74 4.51 5.20
C ASN A 380 27.65 4.12 6.69
N GLN A 381 27.08 4.98 7.52
CA GLN A 381 26.93 4.69 8.95
C GLN A 381 26.03 3.46 9.20
N ALA A 382 24.89 3.39 8.52
CA ALA A 382 23.98 2.24 8.64
C ALA A 382 24.59 0.97 8.04
N TRP A 383 25.31 1.12 6.92
CA TRP A 383 26.00 0.00 6.28
C TRP A 383 27.11 -0.57 7.18
N THR A 384 27.97 0.27 7.73
CA THR A 384 29.03 -0.15 8.65
C THR A 384 28.47 -0.81 9.92
N LYS A 385 27.35 -0.32 10.44
CA LYS A 385 26.64 -0.98 11.55
C LYS A 385 26.11 -2.37 11.18
N THR A 386 25.88 -2.62 9.90
CA THR A 386 25.34 -3.90 9.41
C THR A 386 26.44 -4.92 9.13
N VAL A 387 27.52 -4.52 8.45
CA VAL A 387 28.55 -5.44 7.96
C VAL A 387 29.92 -5.24 8.60
N GLY A 388 30.11 -4.18 9.37
CA GLY A 388 31.44 -3.82 9.97
C GLY A 388 32.27 -2.93 9.07
N GLU A 389 33.39 -2.46 9.59
CA GLU A 389 34.34 -1.60 8.86
C GLU A 389 35.12 -2.38 7.77
N THR A 390 35.36 -3.65 8.03
CA THR A 390 35.95 -4.57 7.06
C THR A 390 34.93 -5.64 6.69
N PHE A 391 34.25 -5.44 5.59
CA PHE A 391 33.59 -6.57 4.90
C PHE A 391 34.71 -7.59 4.60
N PRO A 392 34.51 -8.91 4.80
CA PRO A 392 35.55 -9.88 4.54
C PRO A 392 36.10 -9.64 3.14
N ASN A 393 37.35 -9.20 3.08
CA ASN A 393 38.08 -8.99 1.85
C ASN A 393 37.95 -10.28 1.06
N VAL A 394 37.17 -10.26 -0.02
CA VAL A 394 37.34 -11.28 -1.03
C VAL A 394 38.79 -11.15 -1.48
N GLU A 395 39.62 -12.10 -1.07
CA GLU A 395 41.05 -12.06 -1.37
C GLU A 395 41.21 -11.68 -2.83
N SER A 396 41.85 -10.54 -3.05
CA SER A 396 42.18 -10.07 -4.38
C SER A 396 43.22 -11.01 -4.96
N LEU A 397 42.75 -12.08 -5.58
CA LEU A 397 43.58 -12.86 -6.48
C LEU A 397 44.04 -11.88 -7.57
N ARG A 398 45.36 -11.56 -7.55
CA ARG A 398 45.98 -10.75 -8.58
C ARG A 398 45.93 -11.56 -9.87
N ILE A 399 44.86 -11.37 -10.65
CA ILE A 399 44.75 -11.90 -11.98
C ILE A 399 45.64 -11.01 -12.85
N GLN A 400 46.67 -11.61 -13.45
CA GLN A 400 47.65 -10.91 -14.33
C GLN A 400 47.13 -10.66 -15.74
N LEU A 401 45.92 -11.11 -16.07
CA LEU A 401 45.29 -10.93 -17.39
C LEU A 401 43.97 -10.15 -17.20
N GLU A 402 43.72 -9.18 -18.08
CA GLU A 402 42.42 -8.51 -18.13
C GLU A 402 41.33 -9.53 -18.48
N PRO A 403 40.30 -9.69 -17.65
CA PRO A 403 39.26 -10.65 -17.91
C PRO A 403 38.45 -10.27 -19.16
N ILE A 404 38.00 -11.25 -19.92
CA ILE A 404 37.05 -11.02 -20.99
C ILE A 404 35.68 -10.72 -20.39
N VAL A 405 35.23 -9.47 -20.56
CA VAL A 405 33.94 -9.00 -20.04
C VAL A 405 32.90 -9.03 -21.15
N LYS A 406 31.80 -9.68 -20.89
CA LYS A 406 30.63 -9.71 -21.79
C LYS A 406 29.46 -8.94 -21.18
N ILE A 407 28.98 -7.93 -21.91
CA ILE A 407 27.81 -7.12 -21.55
C ILE A 407 26.60 -7.65 -22.33
N PRO A 408 25.57 -8.17 -21.67
CA PRO A 408 24.38 -8.65 -22.34
C PRO A 408 23.62 -7.51 -23.02
N LEU A 409 23.11 -7.76 -24.22
CA LEU A 409 22.20 -6.80 -24.88
C LEU A 409 20.86 -6.80 -24.16
N VAL A 410 20.46 -5.64 -23.67
CA VAL A 410 19.13 -5.44 -23.09
C VAL A 410 18.30 -4.56 -24.01
N LYS A 411 16.99 -4.81 -24.06
CA LYS A 411 16.09 -3.91 -24.77
C LYS A 411 16.03 -2.58 -23.99
N GLU A 412 16.05 -1.47 -24.69
CA GLU A 412 15.78 -0.14 -24.13
C GLU A 412 14.31 -0.03 -23.69
N THR A 413 13.92 -0.83 -22.73
CA THR A 413 12.57 -0.82 -22.16
C THR A 413 12.60 -0.13 -20.82
N SER A 414 11.65 0.76 -20.58
CA SER A 414 11.46 1.36 -19.27
C SER A 414 11.20 0.27 -18.23
N LEU A 415 11.84 0.36 -17.06
CA LEU A 415 11.53 -0.47 -15.90
C LEU A 415 10.15 -0.11 -15.31
N TYR A 416 9.47 0.85 -15.87
CA TYR A 416 8.09 1.25 -15.51
C TYR A 416 7.14 0.95 -16.66
N LYS A 417 6.03 0.30 -16.35
CA LYS A 417 4.93 0.14 -17.30
C LYS A 417 4.28 1.50 -17.57
N LYS A 418 4.07 1.88 -18.82
CA LYS A 418 3.25 3.05 -19.16
C LYS A 418 1.83 2.82 -18.63
N ASP A 419 1.29 3.81 -17.89
CA ASP A 419 -0.08 3.77 -17.35
C ASP A 419 -1.16 3.58 -18.44
N SER A 420 -0.89 4.01 -19.65
CA SER A 420 -1.77 3.83 -20.82
C SER A 420 -2.03 2.36 -21.18
N ALA A 421 -1.14 1.42 -20.80
CA ALA A 421 -1.33 0.00 -21.08
C ALA A 421 -2.28 -0.68 -20.07
N ARG A 422 -2.52 -0.10 -18.90
CA ARG A 422 -3.48 -0.63 -17.90
C ARG A 422 -4.94 -0.37 -18.26
N ARG A 423 -5.24 0.73 -18.99
CA ARG A 423 -6.61 1.11 -19.37
C ARG A 423 -7.03 0.61 -20.73
N THR A 424 -6.07 0.30 -21.59
CA THR A 424 -6.26 -0.29 -22.91
C THR A 424 -5.68 -1.70 -22.92
N GLY A 425 -6.02 -2.52 -21.92
CA GLY A 425 -5.74 -3.94 -21.99
C GLY A 425 -6.30 -4.50 -23.31
N PRO A 426 -5.68 -5.55 -23.90
CA PRO A 426 -6.04 -6.08 -25.21
C PRO A 426 -7.44 -6.69 -25.30
N VAL A 427 -8.31 -6.43 -24.34
CA VAL A 427 -9.71 -6.87 -24.31
C VAL A 427 -10.52 -6.34 -25.50
N GLY A 428 -10.07 -5.26 -26.14
CA GLY A 428 -10.83 -4.59 -27.19
C GLY A 428 -10.74 -5.14 -28.60
N ASN A 429 -9.89 -6.12 -28.91
CA ASN A 429 -9.57 -6.46 -30.30
C ASN A 429 -9.63 -7.97 -30.63
N LEU A 430 -10.53 -8.75 -30.01
CA LEU A 430 -10.81 -10.09 -30.50
C LEU A 430 -11.67 -10.00 -31.74
N SER A 431 -11.24 -10.59 -32.85
CA SER A 431 -12.05 -10.67 -34.06
C SER A 431 -13.22 -11.65 -33.86
N ALA A 432 -14.31 -11.43 -34.58
CA ALA A 432 -15.45 -12.35 -34.58
C ALA A 432 -15.03 -13.76 -35.03
N GLU A 433 -14.07 -13.87 -35.92
CA GLU A 433 -13.52 -15.11 -36.43
C GLU A 433 -12.73 -15.88 -35.35
N GLU A 434 -11.90 -15.19 -34.56
CA GLU A 434 -11.18 -15.79 -33.42
C GLU A 434 -12.16 -16.35 -32.38
N ILE A 435 -13.19 -15.56 -32.04
CA ILE A 435 -14.25 -15.98 -31.12
C ILE A 435 -14.98 -17.22 -31.65
N ALA A 436 -15.44 -17.18 -32.90
CA ALA A 436 -16.17 -18.28 -33.52
C ALA A 436 -15.32 -19.55 -33.58
N ARG A 437 -14.05 -19.42 -33.95
CA ARG A 437 -13.09 -20.53 -34.02
C ARG A 437 -12.92 -21.24 -32.68
N VAL A 438 -12.74 -20.47 -31.60
CA VAL A 438 -12.54 -21.03 -30.26
C VAL A 438 -13.82 -21.66 -29.71
N VAL A 439 -14.98 -21.04 -29.94
CA VAL A 439 -16.29 -21.61 -29.56
C VAL A 439 -16.51 -22.93 -30.29
N ASP A 440 -16.22 -23.02 -31.61
CA ASP A 440 -16.35 -24.24 -32.39
C ASP A 440 -15.37 -25.33 -31.94
N LEU A 441 -14.12 -24.94 -31.55
CA LEU A 441 -13.15 -25.83 -30.96
C LEU A 441 -13.66 -26.49 -29.67
N LEU A 442 -14.21 -25.69 -28.72
CA LEU A 442 -14.79 -26.23 -27.48
C LEU A 442 -15.91 -27.22 -27.75
N LYS A 443 -16.80 -26.89 -28.69
CA LYS A 443 -17.92 -27.76 -29.13
C LYS A 443 -17.41 -29.04 -29.77
N LYS A 444 -16.47 -28.95 -30.70
CA LYS A 444 -15.87 -30.12 -31.40
C LYS A 444 -15.15 -31.03 -30.41
N GLN A 445 -14.50 -30.51 -29.44
CA GLN A 445 -13.83 -31.28 -28.39
C GLN A 445 -14.79 -31.77 -27.29
N ARG A 446 -16.10 -31.48 -27.41
CA ARG A 446 -17.14 -31.82 -26.43
C ARG A 446 -16.81 -31.37 -25.00
N ILE A 447 -16.13 -30.24 -24.90
CA ILE A 447 -15.84 -29.63 -23.60
C ILE A 447 -17.06 -28.84 -23.16
N MET A 448 -17.48 -27.84 -23.96
CA MET A 448 -18.61 -26.98 -23.70
C MET A 448 -19.20 -26.39 -24.96
N TRP A 449 -20.52 -26.11 -24.96
CA TRP A 449 -21.21 -25.34 -26.01
C TRP A 449 -22.42 -24.59 -25.43
N LEU A 450 -22.96 -23.69 -26.20
CA LEU A 450 -24.23 -23.05 -25.88
C LEU A 450 -25.37 -23.87 -26.51
N ASP A 451 -26.44 -24.12 -25.76
CA ASP A 451 -27.67 -24.70 -26.28
C ASP A 451 -28.54 -23.63 -26.99
N ASP A 452 -29.73 -24.02 -27.44
CA ASP A 452 -30.66 -23.13 -28.16
C ASP A 452 -31.17 -21.99 -27.29
N ASN A 453 -31.05 -22.09 -25.97
CA ASN A 453 -31.41 -21.05 -24.98
C ASN A 453 -30.24 -20.19 -24.55
N GLU A 454 -29.08 -20.32 -25.20
CA GLU A 454 -27.81 -19.72 -24.82
C GLU A 454 -27.30 -20.13 -23.41
N ASP A 455 -27.75 -21.29 -22.90
CA ASP A 455 -27.23 -21.87 -21.67
C ASP A 455 -25.99 -22.74 -21.95
N VAL A 456 -25.05 -22.72 -21.00
CA VAL A 456 -23.80 -23.47 -21.12
C VAL A 456 -24.04 -24.95 -20.86
N THR A 457 -23.74 -25.78 -21.84
CA THR A 457 -23.87 -27.24 -21.79
C THR A 457 -22.51 -27.91 -21.91
N THR A 458 -22.33 -29.09 -21.30
CA THR A 458 -21.05 -29.84 -21.31
C THR A 458 -21.28 -31.33 -21.23
N GLU A 459 -20.38 -32.11 -21.82
CA GLU A 459 -20.30 -33.60 -21.68
C GLU A 459 -18.99 -33.98 -20.98
N LEU A 460 -18.73 -33.42 -19.80
CA LEU A 460 -17.55 -33.78 -19.03
C LEU A 460 -17.67 -35.23 -18.48
N PRO A 461 -16.56 -35.96 -18.30
CA PRO A 461 -16.58 -37.30 -17.74
C PRO A 461 -17.26 -37.35 -16.38
N GLU A 462 -18.08 -38.40 -16.15
CA GLU A 462 -18.68 -38.67 -14.84
C GLU A 462 -17.61 -38.69 -13.74
N GLY A 463 -17.82 -37.91 -12.70
CA GLY A 463 -16.90 -37.78 -11.55
C GLY A 463 -15.86 -36.69 -11.66
N LEU A 464 -15.67 -36.05 -12.81
CA LEU A 464 -14.74 -34.92 -12.94
C LEU A 464 -15.29 -33.64 -12.30
N VAL A 465 -16.56 -33.31 -12.63
CA VAL A 465 -17.34 -32.25 -12.02
C VAL A 465 -18.67 -32.87 -11.61
N ASN A 466 -18.88 -33.08 -10.33
CA ASN A 466 -20.07 -33.80 -9.82
C ASN A 466 -21.38 -33.11 -10.11
N GLN A 467 -21.33 -31.80 -10.40
CA GLN A 467 -22.46 -31.02 -10.91
C GLN A 467 -21.93 -29.71 -11.49
N ILE A 468 -22.02 -29.53 -12.79
CA ILE A 468 -22.22 -28.19 -13.33
C ILE A 468 -23.70 -27.92 -13.05
N ASP A 469 -24.01 -27.69 -11.80
CA ASP A 469 -25.35 -27.31 -11.41
C ASP A 469 -25.50 -25.82 -11.76
N VAL A 470 -26.00 -25.57 -12.94
CA VAL A 470 -26.58 -24.26 -13.31
C VAL A 470 -27.80 -23.97 -12.41
N ALA A 471 -28.29 -24.98 -11.69
CA ALA A 471 -29.34 -24.82 -10.71
C ALA A 471 -28.82 -24.07 -9.48
N VAL A 472 -29.20 -22.87 -9.43
CA VAL A 472 -29.55 -22.06 -8.27
C VAL A 472 -29.25 -22.72 -6.94
N CYS A 473 -28.18 -22.28 -6.28
CA CYS A 473 -28.13 -22.42 -4.82
C CYS A 473 -29.23 -21.56 -4.19
N LYS A 474 -30.48 -22.03 -4.30
CA LYS A 474 -31.62 -21.38 -3.61
C LYS A 474 -31.45 -21.36 -2.10
N ASP A 475 -30.63 -22.28 -1.57
CA ASP A 475 -30.40 -22.43 -0.14
C ASP A 475 -29.34 -21.47 0.42
N PHE A 476 -28.56 -20.78 -0.41
CA PHE A 476 -27.50 -19.88 0.03
C PHE A 476 -27.98 -18.51 0.55
N ILE A 477 -29.20 -18.10 0.20
CA ILE A 477 -29.70 -16.74 0.52
C ILE A 477 -30.25 -16.62 1.94
N ALA A 478 -30.51 -17.73 2.65
CA ALA A 478 -31.28 -17.72 3.90
C ALA A 478 -30.48 -17.94 5.19
N LYS A 479 -29.15 -18.11 5.14
CA LYS A 479 -28.38 -18.54 6.34
C LYS A 479 -27.81 -17.38 7.18
N ILE A 480 -27.61 -16.19 6.63
CA ILE A 480 -27.03 -15.06 7.34
C ILE A 480 -28.06 -13.97 7.56
N ASP A 481 -28.42 -13.74 8.82
CA ASP A 481 -29.20 -12.56 9.18
C ASP A 481 -28.30 -11.32 9.25
N TRP A 482 -28.21 -10.61 8.15
CA TRP A 482 -27.40 -9.40 8.01
C TRP A 482 -27.82 -8.27 8.94
N SER A 483 -29.12 -8.27 9.37
CA SER A 483 -29.64 -7.26 10.29
C SER A 483 -29.15 -7.46 11.74
N SER A 484 -28.74 -8.66 12.09
CA SER A 484 -28.19 -9.00 13.40
C SER A 484 -26.68 -8.84 13.51
N LEU A 485 -25.99 -8.61 12.37
CA LEU A 485 -24.54 -8.41 12.39
C LEU A 485 -24.18 -7.03 12.97
N PRO A 486 -23.17 -6.96 13.87
CA PRO A 486 -22.70 -5.67 14.36
C PRO A 486 -22.08 -4.83 13.23
N ASP A 487 -22.24 -3.52 13.33
CA ASP A 487 -21.78 -2.55 12.31
C ASP A 487 -20.36 -2.82 11.77
N PRO A 488 -19.32 -3.10 12.60
CA PRO A 488 -17.99 -3.32 12.06
C PRO A 488 -17.86 -4.62 11.24
N ALA A 489 -18.77 -5.60 11.40
CA ALA A 489 -18.81 -6.79 10.54
C ALA A 489 -19.53 -6.50 9.23
N HIS A 490 -20.47 -5.55 9.22
CA HIS A 490 -21.26 -5.22 8.05
C HIS A 490 -20.41 -4.61 6.93
N PRO A 491 -20.63 -4.95 5.64
CA PRO A 491 -19.84 -4.44 4.50
C PRO A 491 -19.85 -2.91 4.36
N GLN A 492 -20.92 -2.25 4.81
CA GLN A 492 -21.07 -0.80 4.77
C GLN A 492 -19.94 -0.07 5.49
N GLN A 493 -19.50 -0.60 6.64
CA GLN A 493 -18.38 -0.05 7.42
C GLN A 493 -17.00 -0.24 6.76
N GLY A 494 -16.91 -1.11 5.75
CA GLY A 494 -15.72 -1.29 4.93
C GLY A 494 -15.64 -0.33 3.74
N HIS A 495 -16.37 0.80 3.76
CA HIS A 495 -16.39 1.82 2.71
C HIS A 495 -16.94 1.34 1.35
N VAL A 496 -17.81 0.35 1.34
CA VAL A 496 -18.53 -0.05 0.13
C VAL A 496 -19.55 1.04 -0.21
N PRO A 497 -19.53 1.63 -1.43
CA PRO A 497 -20.53 2.62 -1.84
C PRO A 497 -21.95 2.04 -1.77
N GLY A 498 -22.93 2.83 -1.30
CA GLY A 498 -24.31 2.39 -1.13
C GLY A 498 -24.92 1.73 -2.37
N SER A 499 -24.59 2.25 -3.58
CA SER A 499 -25.04 1.67 -4.86
C SER A 499 -24.49 0.26 -5.15
N ARG A 500 -23.50 -0.21 -4.40
CA ARG A 500 -22.87 -1.54 -4.54
C ARG A 500 -23.10 -2.44 -3.32
N LEU A 501 -23.74 -1.91 -2.27
CA LEU A 501 -23.86 -2.60 -0.99
C LEU A 501 -24.64 -3.91 -1.12
N ASP A 502 -25.83 -3.88 -1.70
CA ASP A 502 -26.69 -5.07 -1.87
C ASP A 502 -25.99 -6.17 -2.66
N ARG A 503 -25.32 -5.79 -3.76
CA ARG A 503 -24.54 -6.74 -4.54
C ARG A 503 -23.40 -7.38 -3.73
N LYS A 504 -22.74 -6.58 -2.88
CA LYS A 504 -21.67 -7.09 -2.01
C LYS A 504 -22.22 -8.03 -0.93
N ILE A 505 -23.36 -7.69 -0.34
CA ILE A 505 -24.06 -8.56 0.63
C ILE A 505 -24.36 -9.91 -0.02
N HIS A 506 -24.99 -9.95 -1.19
CA HIS A 506 -25.30 -11.19 -1.89
C HIS A 506 -24.05 -12.04 -2.21
N GLN A 507 -22.95 -11.40 -2.63
CA GLN A 507 -21.68 -12.10 -2.85
C GLN A 507 -21.15 -12.73 -1.56
N LEU A 508 -21.15 -11.97 -0.46
CA LEU A 508 -20.66 -12.44 0.82
C LEU A 508 -21.54 -13.55 1.39
N ASP A 509 -22.85 -13.44 1.22
CA ASP A 509 -23.83 -14.44 1.64
C ASP A 509 -23.57 -15.80 0.96
N GLY A 510 -23.47 -15.81 -0.37
CA GLY A 510 -23.20 -17.03 -1.12
C GLY A 510 -21.83 -17.63 -0.78
N MET A 511 -20.79 -16.79 -0.64
CA MET A 511 -19.45 -17.25 -0.25
C MET A 511 -19.43 -17.83 1.17
N ALA A 512 -19.95 -17.09 2.13
CA ALA A 512 -19.94 -17.51 3.54
C ALA A 512 -20.77 -18.77 3.76
N THR A 513 -21.90 -18.90 3.07
CA THR A 513 -22.70 -20.14 3.13
C THR A 513 -21.96 -21.35 2.60
N ALA A 514 -21.27 -21.21 1.45
CA ALA A 514 -20.46 -22.31 0.91
C ALA A 514 -19.30 -22.69 1.84
N VAL A 515 -18.72 -21.73 2.54
CA VAL A 515 -17.68 -21.97 3.55
C VAL A 515 -18.27 -22.69 4.78
N ILE A 516 -19.42 -22.25 5.29
CA ILE A 516 -20.09 -22.85 6.45
C ILE A 516 -20.45 -24.33 6.18
N ASP A 517 -20.81 -24.67 4.92
CA ASP A 517 -21.11 -26.05 4.52
C ASP A 517 -19.84 -26.93 4.40
N ALA A 518 -18.68 -26.33 4.13
CA ALA A 518 -17.42 -27.04 3.93
C ALA A 518 -16.56 -27.17 5.19
N VAL A 519 -16.70 -26.25 6.15
CA VAL A 519 -15.82 -26.11 7.32
C VAL A 519 -16.19 -27.06 8.46
N LYS A 520 -15.18 -27.45 9.25
CA LYS A 520 -15.34 -28.21 10.48
C LYS A 520 -14.91 -27.35 11.69
N LYS A 521 -15.38 -27.73 12.86
CA LYS A 521 -14.96 -27.07 14.11
C LYS A 521 -13.46 -27.25 14.33
N GLY A 522 -12.76 -26.15 14.55
CA GLY A 522 -11.31 -26.12 14.78
C GLY A 522 -10.50 -25.87 13.50
N ASP A 523 -11.14 -25.82 12.33
CA ASP A 523 -10.44 -25.56 11.06
C ASP A 523 -9.81 -24.16 11.04
N VAL A 524 -8.69 -24.08 10.33
CA VAL A 524 -8.04 -22.83 9.95
C VAL A 524 -8.49 -22.44 8.55
N ILE A 525 -9.12 -21.27 8.44
CA ILE A 525 -9.64 -20.72 7.19
C ILE A 525 -8.70 -19.60 6.75
N VAL A 526 -8.25 -19.60 5.50
CA VAL A 526 -7.44 -18.50 4.95
C VAL A 526 -8.25 -17.74 3.90
N ASP A 527 -8.53 -16.45 4.16
CA ASP A 527 -9.12 -15.51 3.22
C ASP A 527 -8.01 -14.84 2.41
N PHE A 528 -7.74 -15.36 1.21
CA PHE A 528 -6.72 -14.86 0.29
C PHE A 528 -7.24 -13.66 -0.50
N CYS A 529 -6.40 -12.64 -0.68
CA CYS A 529 -6.78 -11.37 -1.29
C CYS A 529 -7.97 -10.74 -0.56
N SER A 530 -7.92 -10.78 0.78
CA SER A 530 -9.03 -10.43 1.68
C SER A 530 -9.49 -8.98 1.59
N GLY A 531 -8.67 -8.09 0.99
CA GLY A 531 -8.95 -6.66 0.91
C GLY A 531 -9.16 -6.05 2.30
N GLY A 532 -10.23 -5.28 2.48
CA GLY A 532 -10.63 -4.74 3.79
C GLY A 532 -11.26 -5.75 4.74
N GLY A 533 -11.10 -7.06 4.50
CA GLY A 533 -11.55 -8.15 5.36
C GLY A 533 -13.06 -8.39 5.34
N HIS A 534 -13.75 -8.06 4.24
CA HIS A 534 -15.21 -8.19 4.17
C HIS A 534 -15.69 -9.63 4.41
N LEU A 535 -15.06 -10.61 3.75
CA LEU A 535 -15.42 -12.01 3.90
C LEU A 535 -14.84 -12.58 5.21
N GLY A 536 -13.54 -12.39 5.43
CA GLY A 536 -12.83 -12.96 6.59
C GLY A 536 -13.42 -12.52 7.93
N ILE A 537 -13.83 -11.25 8.07
CA ILE A 537 -14.45 -10.73 9.29
C ILE A 537 -15.82 -11.37 9.53
N VAL A 538 -16.65 -11.49 8.49
CA VAL A 538 -17.96 -12.16 8.58
C VAL A 538 -17.78 -13.63 8.98
N LEU A 539 -16.83 -14.34 8.36
CA LEU A 539 -16.53 -15.73 8.70
C LEU A 539 -16.03 -15.87 10.15
N ALA A 540 -15.11 -15.00 10.59
CA ALA A 540 -14.60 -15.03 11.95
C ALA A 540 -15.69 -14.77 13.00
N TYR A 541 -16.62 -13.88 12.71
CA TYR A 541 -17.75 -13.58 13.58
C TYR A 541 -18.74 -14.75 13.66
N LEU A 542 -19.08 -15.35 12.52
CA LEU A 542 -20.05 -16.45 12.43
C LEU A 542 -19.48 -17.80 12.91
N LEU A 543 -18.14 -17.97 12.84
CA LEU A 543 -17.44 -19.22 13.14
C LEU A 543 -16.42 -19.02 14.28
N PRO A 544 -16.85 -18.69 15.51
CA PRO A 544 -15.95 -18.36 16.62
C PRO A 544 -15.07 -19.55 17.05
N HIS A 545 -15.38 -20.76 16.62
CA HIS A 545 -14.60 -21.98 16.89
C HIS A 545 -13.61 -22.35 15.78
N CYS A 546 -13.53 -21.54 14.73
CA CYS A 546 -12.53 -21.63 13.66
C CYS A 546 -11.56 -20.47 13.78
N HIS A 547 -10.35 -20.61 13.23
CA HIS A 547 -9.38 -19.52 13.15
C HIS A 547 -9.36 -18.96 11.73
N VAL A 548 -9.48 -17.65 11.56
CA VAL A 548 -9.48 -17.00 10.26
C VAL A 548 -8.19 -16.22 10.05
N VAL A 549 -7.45 -16.57 9.00
CA VAL A 549 -6.25 -15.84 8.58
C VAL A 549 -6.61 -15.00 7.35
N MET A 550 -6.47 -13.69 7.43
CA MET A 550 -6.71 -12.77 6.32
C MET A 550 -5.38 -12.35 5.70
N VAL A 551 -5.19 -12.61 4.41
CA VAL A 551 -3.96 -12.29 3.66
C VAL A 551 -4.26 -11.28 2.56
N ASP A 552 -3.60 -10.14 2.58
CA ASP A 552 -3.65 -9.12 1.52
C ASP A 552 -2.33 -8.36 1.44
N ASN A 553 -1.92 -7.92 0.27
CA ASN A 553 -0.67 -7.19 0.07
C ASN A 553 -0.81 -5.66 0.19
N LYS A 554 -2.05 -5.13 0.20
CA LYS A 554 -2.32 -3.69 0.27
C LYS A 554 -2.38 -3.21 1.71
N GLU A 555 -1.41 -2.39 2.10
CA GLU A 555 -1.30 -1.83 3.44
C GLU A 555 -2.59 -1.13 3.92
N GLU A 556 -3.25 -0.35 3.06
CA GLU A 556 -4.49 0.34 3.42
C GLU A 556 -5.64 -0.64 3.69
N SER A 557 -5.77 -1.68 2.87
CA SER A 557 -6.76 -2.74 3.03
C SER A 557 -6.59 -3.46 4.37
N VAL A 558 -5.38 -3.88 4.66
CA VAL A 558 -4.99 -4.55 5.90
C VAL A 558 -5.25 -3.67 7.14
N ARG A 559 -4.90 -2.39 7.07
CA ARG A 559 -5.18 -1.42 8.14
C ARG A 559 -6.68 -1.28 8.42
N ASN A 560 -7.50 -1.23 7.38
CA ASN A 560 -8.95 -1.17 7.51
C ASN A 560 -9.52 -2.46 8.13
N ALA A 561 -9.04 -3.64 7.70
CA ALA A 561 -9.43 -4.91 8.28
C ALA A 561 -9.06 -4.98 9.78
N ARG A 562 -7.82 -4.61 10.13
CA ARG A 562 -7.34 -4.59 11.52
C ARG A 562 -8.20 -3.72 12.44
N ARG A 563 -8.57 -2.52 11.99
CA ARG A 563 -9.46 -1.62 12.74
C ARG A 563 -10.82 -2.25 13.02
N ARG A 564 -11.43 -2.90 12.03
CA ARG A 564 -12.73 -3.56 12.16
C ARG A 564 -12.68 -4.77 13.08
N VAL A 565 -11.64 -5.59 12.98
CA VAL A 565 -11.40 -6.74 13.87
C VAL A 565 -11.25 -6.29 15.33
N ALA A 566 -10.47 -5.22 15.58
CA ALA A 566 -10.30 -4.66 16.91
C ALA A 566 -11.62 -4.11 17.48
N GLN A 567 -12.46 -3.45 16.68
CA GLN A 567 -13.77 -2.96 17.10
C GLN A 567 -14.72 -4.11 17.51
N LEU A 568 -14.62 -5.26 16.84
CA LEU A 568 -15.41 -6.45 17.12
C LEU A 568 -14.81 -7.30 18.27
N LYS A 569 -13.60 -7.01 18.72
CA LYS A 569 -12.83 -7.78 19.70
C LYS A 569 -12.73 -9.27 19.33
N LEU A 570 -12.54 -9.54 18.03
CA LEU A 570 -12.34 -10.91 17.55
C LEU A 570 -10.95 -11.40 17.96
N ASN A 571 -10.89 -12.54 18.63
CA ASN A 571 -9.67 -13.20 19.09
C ASN A 571 -9.26 -14.41 18.22
N ASN A 572 -10.09 -14.77 17.26
CA ASN A 572 -9.89 -15.88 16.32
C ASN A 572 -9.44 -15.42 14.94
N VAL A 573 -8.74 -14.29 14.86
CA VAL A 573 -8.29 -13.70 13.60
C VAL A 573 -6.79 -13.40 13.63
N THR A 574 -6.10 -13.76 12.55
CA THR A 574 -4.74 -13.30 12.25
C THR A 574 -4.76 -12.50 10.95
N ILE A 575 -4.09 -11.36 10.92
CA ILE A 575 -3.99 -10.51 9.72
C ILE A 575 -2.56 -10.50 9.22
N ILE A 576 -2.38 -10.79 7.93
CA ILE A 576 -1.08 -10.87 7.28
C ILE A 576 -1.04 -9.90 6.09
N GLN A 577 -0.13 -8.95 6.13
CA GLN A 577 0.24 -8.15 4.96
C GLN A 577 1.35 -8.84 4.21
N SER A 578 1.01 -9.50 3.11
CA SER A 578 1.96 -10.27 2.32
C SER A 578 1.48 -10.47 0.90
N ASN A 579 2.42 -10.69 -0.01
CA ASN A 579 2.09 -11.30 -1.28
C ASN A 579 1.61 -12.75 -1.04
N LEU A 580 0.73 -13.20 -1.90
CA LEU A 580 0.11 -14.51 -1.78
C LEU A 580 1.13 -15.64 -1.84
N ASP A 581 2.10 -15.55 -2.73
CA ASP A 581 3.19 -16.49 -2.93
C ASP A 581 4.19 -16.57 -1.77
N TYR A 582 4.13 -15.63 -0.82
CA TYR A 582 4.93 -15.66 0.41
C TYR A 582 4.25 -16.38 1.58
N PHE A 583 2.96 -16.70 1.46
CA PHE A 583 2.24 -17.45 2.48
C PHE A 583 2.76 -18.89 2.62
N ARG A 584 2.98 -19.37 3.85
CA ARG A 584 3.56 -20.69 4.18
C ARG A 584 2.78 -21.43 5.26
N GLY A 585 1.74 -20.82 5.82
CA GLY A 585 0.94 -21.39 6.90
C GLY A 585 0.20 -22.65 6.46
N ARG A 586 -0.06 -23.55 7.42
CA ARG A 586 -0.97 -24.66 7.22
C ARG A 586 -2.42 -24.22 7.45
N PHE A 587 -3.33 -24.76 6.65
CA PHE A 587 -4.76 -24.43 6.76
C PHE A 587 -5.61 -25.57 6.21
N ASP A 588 -6.89 -25.56 6.58
CA ASP A 588 -7.85 -26.60 6.21
C ASP A 588 -8.77 -26.16 5.08
N LEU A 589 -9.03 -24.86 4.93
CA LEU A 589 -9.90 -24.30 3.92
C LEU A 589 -9.38 -22.94 3.43
N GLY A 590 -9.16 -22.81 2.12
CA GLY A 590 -8.83 -21.57 1.45
C GLY A 590 -10.04 -20.92 0.79
N VAL A 591 -10.23 -19.62 1.03
CA VAL A 591 -11.30 -18.85 0.39
C VAL A 591 -10.71 -17.67 -0.37
N ALA A 592 -11.32 -17.31 -1.50
CA ALA A 592 -10.97 -16.11 -2.22
C ALA A 592 -12.19 -15.52 -2.96
N LEU A 593 -12.49 -14.27 -2.64
CA LEU A 593 -13.48 -13.48 -3.35
C LEU A 593 -12.78 -12.31 -4.04
N HIS A 594 -12.74 -12.29 -5.36
CA HIS A 594 -12.03 -11.31 -6.17
C HIS A 594 -10.49 -11.46 -6.22
N ALA A 595 -9.97 -12.68 -6.16
CA ALA A 595 -8.59 -12.97 -6.56
C ALA A 595 -8.47 -12.81 -8.08
N CYS A 596 -7.91 -11.69 -8.54
CA CYS A 596 -7.91 -11.32 -9.96
C CYS A 596 -6.82 -12.04 -10.76
N GLY A 597 -7.16 -12.52 -11.96
CA GLY A 597 -6.22 -13.13 -12.89
C GLY A 597 -5.54 -14.38 -12.29
N VAL A 598 -4.23 -14.46 -12.43
CA VAL A 598 -3.42 -15.58 -11.94
C VAL A 598 -3.48 -15.78 -10.41
N ALA A 599 -3.89 -14.77 -9.64
CA ALA A 599 -4.04 -14.91 -8.19
C ALA A 599 -5.09 -15.99 -7.82
N THR A 600 -6.15 -16.17 -8.62
CA THR A 600 -7.09 -17.29 -8.49
C THR A 600 -6.35 -18.64 -8.54
N ASP A 601 -5.44 -18.79 -9.51
CA ASP A 601 -4.72 -20.04 -9.74
C ASP A 601 -3.64 -20.27 -8.68
N LEU A 602 -2.99 -19.21 -8.19
CA LEU A 602 -2.06 -19.30 -7.05
C LEU A 602 -2.78 -19.75 -5.77
N VAL A 603 -3.98 -19.23 -5.50
CA VAL A 603 -4.82 -19.71 -4.37
C VAL A 603 -5.17 -21.17 -4.55
N LEU A 604 -5.65 -21.56 -5.73
CA LEU A 604 -5.97 -22.95 -6.05
C LEU A 604 -4.77 -23.87 -5.81
N HIS A 605 -3.61 -23.55 -6.38
CA HIS A 605 -2.40 -24.35 -6.22
C HIS A 605 -1.94 -24.43 -4.76
N THR A 606 -2.08 -23.33 -3.99
CA THR A 606 -1.76 -23.33 -2.57
C THR A 606 -2.69 -24.26 -1.79
N CYS A 607 -4.00 -24.27 -2.11
CA CYS A 607 -4.95 -25.21 -1.52
C CYS A 607 -4.63 -26.67 -1.89
N LEU A 608 -4.32 -26.95 -3.15
CA LEU A 608 -3.96 -28.29 -3.62
C LEU A 608 -2.69 -28.80 -2.92
N ALA A 609 -1.66 -27.96 -2.82
CA ALA A 609 -0.39 -28.32 -2.16
C ALA A 609 -0.56 -28.64 -0.66
N GLN A 610 -1.51 -27.97 0.02
CA GLN A 610 -1.82 -28.19 1.45
C GLN A 610 -2.88 -29.29 1.67
N ARG A 611 -3.47 -29.85 0.60
CA ARG A 611 -4.63 -30.75 0.70
C ARG A 611 -5.81 -30.08 1.43
N ALA A 612 -5.95 -28.77 1.31
CA ALA A 612 -7.00 -27.98 1.92
C ALA A 612 -8.23 -27.90 1.00
N ALA A 613 -9.42 -27.83 1.56
CA ALA A 613 -10.62 -27.50 0.80
C ALA A 613 -10.52 -26.07 0.24
N PHE A 614 -11.29 -25.75 -0.79
CA PHE A 614 -11.32 -24.41 -1.33
C PHE A 614 -12.72 -23.94 -1.74
N VAL A 615 -12.96 -22.64 -1.58
CA VAL A 615 -14.17 -21.92 -2.06
C VAL A 615 -13.70 -20.62 -2.71
N ILE A 616 -13.70 -20.57 -4.04
CA ILE A 616 -13.11 -19.47 -4.82
C ILE A 616 -14.13 -18.91 -5.80
N CYS A 617 -14.27 -17.58 -5.83
CA CYS A 617 -15.07 -16.86 -6.83
C CYS A 617 -14.16 -15.98 -7.70
N PRO A 618 -13.77 -16.44 -8.90
CA PRO A 618 -12.92 -15.69 -9.82
C PRO A 618 -13.63 -14.43 -10.34
N CYS A 619 -12.86 -13.39 -10.71
CA CYS A 619 -13.48 -12.16 -11.21
C CYS A 619 -12.86 -11.59 -12.50
N CYS A 620 -11.60 -11.88 -12.80
CA CYS A 620 -10.88 -11.38 -13.97
C CYS A 620 -10.07 -12.51 -14.61
N TYR A 621 -10.13 -12.62 -15.92
CA TYR A 621 -9.53 -13.74 -16.67
C TYR A 621 -8.49 -13.29 -17.71
N GLY A 622 -8.65 -12.09 -18.29
CA GLY A 622 -7.83 -11.63 -19.43
C GLY A 622 -6.33 -11.60 -19.18
N ASN A 623 -5.92 -11.42 -17.92
CA ASN A 623 -4.50 -11.46 -17.56
C ASN A 623 -3.86 -12.85 -17.62
N LEU A 624 -4.62 -13.93 -17.75
CA LEU A 624 -4.11 -15.30 -17.90
C LEU A 624 -3.39 -15.54 -19.25
N ALA A 625 -3.51 -14.60 -20.17
CA ALA A 625 -2.85 -14.66 -21.47
C ALA A 625 -1.38 -14.18 -21.47
N HIS A 626 -0.82 -13.79 -20.32
CA HIS A 626 0.53 -13.24 -20.28
C HIS A 626 1.60 -14.35 -20.25
N PRO A 627 2.64 -14.32 -21.11
CA PRO A 627 3.62 -15.39 -21.23
C PRO A 627 4.53 -15.59 -20.00
N ASP A 628 4.70 -14.54 -19.18
CA ASP A 628 5.60 -14.56 -18.01
C ASP A 628 4.88 -14.94 -16.71
N LEU A 629 3.74 -15.61 -16.78
CA LEU A 629 3.00 -16.04 -15.59
C LEU A 629 3.64 -17.27 -14.93
N PRO A 630 3.55 -17.38 -13.60
CA PRO A 630 4.07 -18.54 -12.87
C PRO A 630 3.24 -19.82 -13.09
N VAL A 631 2.11 -19.73 -13.80
CA VAL A 631 1.20 -20.84 -14.09
C VAL A 631 1.09 -21.01 -15.61
N HIS A 632 1.24 -22.24 -16.09
CA HIS A 632 1.07 -22.59 -17.50
C HIS A 632 -0.38 -22.98 -17.80
N TYR A 633 -0.89 -22.56 -18.96
CA TYR A 633 -2.26 -22.81 -19.39
C TYR A 633 -2.31 -23.51 -20.77
N PRO A 634 -3.30 -24.40 -20.98
CA PRO A 634 -4.25 -24.92 -19.98
C PRO A 634 -3.55 -25.72 -18.87
N GLN A 635 -4.20 -25.84 -17.69
CA GLN A 635 -3.60 -26.48 -16.51
C GLN A 635 -3.90 -27.96 -16.40
N SER A 636 -5.06 -28.41 -16.93
CA SER A 636 -5.53 -29.77 -16.78
C SER A 636 -5.09 -30.67 -17.92
N GLU A 637 -4.82 -31.95 -17.60
CA GLU A 637 -4.60 -32.98 -18.61
C GLU A 637 -5.82 -33.15 -19.52
N LEU A 638 -7.02 -32.90 -19.04
CA LEU A 638 -8.24 -32.92 -19.85
C LEU A 638 -8.11 -32.01 -21.07
N TYR A 639 -7.69 -30.77 -20.87
CA TYR A 639 -7.55 -29.78 -21.94
C TYR A 639 -6.32 -30.09 -22.81
N CYS A 640 -5.22 -30.50 -22.19
CA CYS A 640 -4.02 -30.93 -22.93
C CYS A 640 -4.33 -32.15 -23.83
N ASN A 641 -4.99 -33.19 -23.31
CA ASN A 641 -5.36 -34.39 -24.05
C ASN A 641 -6.38 -34.10 -25.16
N ARG A 642 -7.23 -33.10 -24.98
CA ARG A 642 -8.17 -32.61 -26.01
C ARG A 642 -7.55 -31.58 -26.94
N SER A 643 -6.23 -31.38 -26.85
CA SER A 643 -5.44 -30.51 -27.74
C SER A 643 -5.96 -29.07 -27.83
N ILE A 644 -6.26 -28.47 -26.66
CA ILE A 644 -6.56 -27.02 -26.60
C ILE A 644 -5.22 -26.29 -26.60
N PRO A 645 -4.88 -25.55 -27.67
CA PRO A 645 -3.63 -24.77 -27.73
C PRO A 645 -3.57 -23.63 -26.72
N THR A 646 -2.38 -23.29 -26.25
CA THR A 646 -2.14 -22.14 -25.35
C THR A 646 -2.64 -20.83 -25.94
N ASP A 647 -2.48 -20.62 -27.24
CA ASP A 647 -2.98 -19.42 -27.91
C ASP A 647 -4.50 -19.34 -27.88
N ASP A 648 -5.19 -20.47 -28.10
CA ASP A 648 -6.65 -20.53 -28.03
C ASP A 648 -7.14 -20.36 -26.59
N PHE A 649 -6.43 -20.90 -25.60
CA PHE A 649 -6.71 -20.63 -24.19
C PHE A 649 -6.53 -19.15 -23.85
N SER A 650 -5.54 -18.48 -24.42
CA SER A 650 -5.36 -17.03 -24.28
C SER A 650 -6.54 -16.24 -24.85
N ILE A 651 -7.14 -16.70 -25.94
CA ILE A 651 -8.36 -16.11 -26.49
C ILE A 651 -9.53 -16.36 -25.55
N LEU A 652 -9.71 -17.59 -25.03
CA LEU A 652 -10.73 -17.92 -24.03
C LEU A 652 -10.63 -17.01 -22.80
N ALA A 653 -9.43 -16.84 -22.24
CA ALA A 653 -9.21 -15.98 -21.09
C ALA A 653 -9.64 -14.53 -21.34
N ARG A 654 -9.36 -14.00 -22.53
CA ARG A 654 -9.81 -12.65 -22.92
C ARG A 654 -11.32 -12.58 -23.16
N MET A 655 -11.91 -13.58 -23.81
CA MET A 655 -13.35 -13.67 -24.02
C MET A 655 -14.12 -13.72 -22.70
N ALA A 656 -13.60 -14.43 -21.70
CA ALA A 656 -14.21 -14.59 -20.38
C ALA A 656 -14.42 -13.26 -19.61
N ASP A 657 -13.75 -12.18 -20.03
CA ASP A 657 -13.98 -10.85 -19.48
C ASP A 657 -15.11 -10.08 -20.14
N HIS A 658 -15.71 -10.60 -21.24
CA HIS A 658 -16.86 -10.00 -21.89
C HIS A 658 -18.20 -10.49 -21.31
N ILE A 659 -19.17 -9.56 -21.19
CA ILE A 659 -20.52 -9.88 -20.71
C ILE A 659 -21.40 -10.25 -21.92
N THR A 660 -21.10 -11.39 -22.55
CA THR A 660 -21.82 -11.93 -23.70
C THR A 660 -22.07 -13.43 -23.47
N PRO A 661 -22.99 -14.08 -24.22
CA PRO A 661 -23.14 -15.54 -24.13
C PRO A 661 -21.83 -16.30 -24.35
N SER A 662 -21.09 -15.95 -25.40
CA SER A 662 -19.75 -16.52 -25.65
C SER A 662 -18.72 -16.19 -24.54
N GLY A 663 -18.83 -15.05 -23.90
CA GLY A 663 -18.01 -14.70 -22.75
C GLY A 663 -18.35 -15.56 -21.52
N ARG A 664 -19.63 -15.83 -21.26
CA ARG A 664 -20.05 -16.77 -20.20
C ARG A 664 -19.55 -18.19 -20.48
N LEU A 665 -19.65 -18.66 -21.73
CA LEU A 665 -19.08 -19.94 -22.14
C LEU A 665 -17.57 -20.00 -21.89
N ALA A 666 -16.83 -18.97 -22.27
CA ALA A 666 -15.40 -18.88 -22.08
C ALA A 666 -15.01 -18.84 -20.60
N MET A 667 -15.76 -18.11 -19.77
CA MET A 667 -15.57 -18.07 -18.31
C MET A 667 -15.72 -19.48 -17.72
N ALA A 668 -16.82 -20.16 -18.01
CA ALA A 668 -17.06 -21.52 -17.55
C ALA A 668 -15.97 -22.49 -18.06
N ALA A 669 -15.50 -22.33 -19.31
CA ALA A 669 -14.44 -23.17 -19.87
C ALA A 669 -13.10 -23.01 -19.11
N VAL A 670 -12.71 -21.78 -18.78
CA VAL A 670 -11.50 -21.53 -17.95
C VAL A 670 -11.66 -22.13 -16.56
N ASP A 671 -12.85 -21.98 -15.96
CA ASP A 671 -13.10 -22.48 -14.59
C ASP A 671 -13.18 -24.01 -14.53
N VAL A 672 -13.65 -24.65 -15.60
CA VAL A 672 -13.62 -26.13 -15.73
C VAL A 672 -12.19 -26.63 -15.86
N ASP A 673 -11.29 -25.96 -16.58
CA ASP A 673 -9.87 -26.34 -16.62
C ASP A 673 -9.25 -26.33 -15.19
N ARG A 674 -9.56 -25.30 -14.38
CA ARG A 674 -9.17 -25.18 -12.96
C ARG A 674 -9.70 -26.33 -12.11
N LEU A 675 -10.98 -26.65 -12.25
CA LEU A 675 -11.61 -27.74 -11.51
C LEU A 675 -11.12 -29.11 -11.96
N ALA A 676 -10.90 -29.31 -13.27
CA ALA A 676 -10.31 -30.52 -13.82
C ALA A 676 -8.89 -30.73 -13.25
N ARG A 677 -8.09 -29.67 -13.14
CA ARG A 677 -6.78 -29.73 -12.49
C ARG A 677 -6.90 -30.18 -11.02
N ALA A 678 -7.83 -29.63 -10.26
CA ALA A 678 -8.07 -30.04 -8.88
C ALA A 678 -8.57 -31.49 -8.78
N SER A 679 -9.42 -31.94 -9.69
CA SER A 679 -9.89 -33.32 -9.74
C SER A 679 -8.76 -34.32 -9.96
N GLN A 680 -7.76 -33.98 -10.77
CA GLN A 680 -6.55 -34.80 -10.98
C GLN A 680 -5.73 -34.95 -9.68
N ASP A 681 -5.77 -33.97 -8.79
CA ASP A 681 -5.16 -34.03 -7.46
C ASP A 681 -6.06 -34.70 -6.40
N ASN A 682 -7.04 -35.50 -6.84
CA ASN A 682 -7.95 -36.26 -5.99
C ASN A 682 -8.87 -35.36 -5.11
N TYR A 683 -9.50 -34.37 -5.75
CA TYR A 683 -10.56 -33.57 -5.16
C TYR A 683 -11.92 -33.91 -5.74
N ARG A 684 -12.94 -33.87 -4.92
CA ARG A 684 -14.33 -33.74 -5.35
C ARG A 684 -14.61 -32.27 -5.63
N VAL A 685 -15.00 -31.93 -6.84
CA VAL A 685 -15.12 -30.55 -7.30
C VAL A 685 -16.54 -30.21 -7.74
N TYR A 686 -16.91 -28.92 -7.58
CA TYR A 686 -18.20 -28.39 -7.97
C TYR A 686 -18.03 -27.03 -8.61
N LEU A 687 -18.75 -26.78 -9.72
CA LEU A 687 -18.95 -25.46 -10.29
C LEU A 687 -20.36 -25.00 -9.94
N LYS A 688 -20.49 -24.00 -9.09
CA LYS A 688 -21.75 -23.41 -8.66
C LYS A 688 -21.81 -21.95 -9.08
N LYS A 689 -22.95 -21.28 -8.84
CA LYS A 689 -23.11 -19.85 -9.12
C LYS A 689 -23.62 -19.11 -7.90
N LEU A 690 -23.05 -17.93 -7.62
CA LEU A 690 -23.60 -17.01 -6.63
C LEU A 690 -24.95 -16.46 -7.10
N LYS A 691 -25.87 -16.26 -6.18
CA LYS A 691 -27.21 -15.74 -6.45
C LYS A 691 -27.49 -14.48 -5.61
N PRO A 692 -28.35 -13.59 -6.09
CA PRO A 692 -28.96 -13.56 -7.43
C PRO A 692 -27.91 -13.25 -8.52
N ASP A 693 -28.21 -13.59 -9.78
CA ASP A 693 -27.29 -13.38 -10.92
C ASP A 693 -26.87 -11.90 -11.06
N SER A 694 -27.72 -10.99 -10.59
CA SER A 694 -27.43 -9.54 -10.55
C SER A 694 -26.32 -9.15 -9.57
N CYS A 695 -25.86 -10.04 -8.67
CA CYS A 695 -24.82 -9.73 -7.70
C CYS A 695 -23.46 -9.48 -8.36
N SER A 696 -23.18 -10.19 -9.45
CA SER A 696 -21.97 -10.01 -10.27
C SER A 696 -22.16 -10.62 -11.66
N PRO A 697 -21.67 -10.00 -12.74
CA PRO A 697 -21.56 -10.66 -14.04
C PRO A 697 -20.59 -11.85 -14.03
N LYS A 698 -19.70 -11.89 -13.04
CA LYS A 698 -18.71 -12.95 -12.77
C LYS A 698 -19.09 -13.57 -11.44
N HIS A 699 -19.89 -14.62 -11.48
CA HIS A 699 -20.52 -15.22 -10.30
C HIS A 699 -20.30 -16.72 -10.19
N ASP A 700 -19.36 -17.29 -10.97
CA ASP A 700 -18.96 -18.68 -10.86
C ASP A 700 -18.27 -18.93 -9.52
N LEU A 701 -18.62 -20.02 -8.87
CA LEU A 701 -18.13 -20.43 -7.56
C LEU A 701 -17.48 -21.83 -7.68
N LEU A 702 -16.18 -21.84 -7.53
CA LEU A 702 -15.35 -23.04 -7.56
C LEU A 702 -15.26 -23.61 -6.16
N ILE A 703 -15.68 -24.85 -5.96
CA ILE A 703 -15.60 -25.55 -4.67
C ILE A 703 -14.84 -26.85 -4.87
N GLY A 704 -13.87 -27.14 -4.01
CA GLY A 704 -13.15 -28.39 -4.01
C GLY A 704 -12.94 -28.92 -2.60
N ILE A 705 -13.25 -30.20 -2.42
CA ILE A 705 -13.08 -30.93 -1.16
C ILE A 705 -12.11 -32.08 -1.41
N PRO A 706 -10.99 -32.16 -0.67
CA PRO A 706 -10.03 -33.25 -0.86
C PRO A 706 -10.67 -34.60 -0.48
N LEU A 707 -10.52 -35.58 -1.37
CA LEU A 707 -10.90 -36.96 -1.08
C LEU A 707 -9.83 -37.60 -0.17
N LYS A 708 -10.24 -38.45 0.74
CA LYS A 708 -9.35 -39.13 1.69
C LYS A 708 -8.39 -40.10 0.99
#